data_157a1b00c0bf6b12595f6dc23dbebe17
#
_entry.id   157a1b00c0bf6b12595f6dc23dbebe17
#
_cell.length_a   1.000
_cell.length_b   1.000
_cell.length_c   1.000
_cell.angle_alpha   90.00
_cell.angle_beta   90.00
_cell.angle_gamma   90.00
#
_symmetry.space_group_name_H-M   'P 1'
#
loop_
_entity.id
_entity.type
_entity.pdbx_description
1 polymer ?
#
loop_
_entity_poly.entity_id
_entity_poly.type
_entity_poly.pdbx_seq_one_letter_code
_entity_poly.pdbx_strand_id
1 'polypeptide(L)'
;MPDAWGTPQYHLLVGACGQAEAHHDSYERTGSLRDLEFALAVFTEVLRVARNVDIRSTAANGLGTARWSRYERFGDLADLDAAVGLFRDALAMYPNERTPATPSFHANLGGVLRLRWRRTGVEADLVESVTQVRAALAATGPTHPRRAGRLTNLADGLLTLSLRYDDSSALAEAVEVSREAVTAAGPGDDLAGMLSNLAEILRLRYRSTNGRERVLLDEAVERGREAVAAAGDRHPLRARFESNLALVLVDRYAAGRHPADLAEAGRLAEHAVRATPEGHPNRAERMLVLAGIRRAEVTRLAAEVPRLREARRLARAARDAAAAVPEGHYLRADALLGEAAALTVWAVSGEPKAYQEAITILRRVARDPTAPVRVRVEAARRWANALLASSRGRDLAGARQAYHLAVELLPRTAPRRVTHADRERHLGAFVGLARDAAACAISAGDPLDALRLLEHGRGVLLGHALDARTELTELRRRRADLADRFEAVRNAFDRPEGIGFSSLPDDLTVPGEDRHALARDWDALLEEIRGVDDLAGFLRPPPVDDLLAEIARRGPVVVLNISGLRCDALVLAGGGVRVVPLRLSLDQVVDRARRLRAAVTRTNRPSLPAPLREEARSTVAETLDWLWATVAAPVLDVLAPPSGSRLWWVPTGPLTSLPLHAAGPADGPGVLDRVVSSYAPTVRSLVTAWRSRPAARTAVPLVVALPQTPGLGDLPNVPTEVRMLTARYPGSAVLLGARAVRRSVLDALPRHPWLHFAGHAVSAADGSADGHLVLHDHAAAPLTVADIARLRLTRAEIAYLSACDTGVSHEDLNDEALHVAGACHIAGFRHVVGTAWAIDDAVAPGVAADFYARLSGADDAASALHQAVRTLRAAQPDRPALWAPFLHVGP
;
A
#
# COMPACT_ATOMS: atom_id res chain seq x y z
N MET A 1 10.90 58.77 -13.69
CA MET A 1 10.13 57.70 -14.36
C MET A 1 8.67 58.14 -14.33
N PRO A 2 7.92 58.07 -15.41
CA PRO A 2 6.58 58.66 -15.49
C PRO A 2 5.55 58.03 -14.54
N ASP A 3 5.75 56.76 -14.14
CA ASP A 3 4.90 56.03 -13.17
C ASP A 3 5.59 55.76 -11.83
N ALA A 4 6.51 56.64 -11.40
CA ALA A 4 7.07 56.60 -10.06
C ALA A 4 6.02 56.97 -9.00
N TRP A 5 6.20 56.50 -7.77
CA TRP A 5 5.30 56.76 -6.62
C TRP A 5 4.97 58.25 -6.49
N GLY A 6 3.69 58.56 -6.35
CA GLY A 6 3.21 59.94 -6.20
C GLY A 6 3.07 60.77 -7.47
N THR A 7 3.40 60.22 -8.67
CA THR A 7 3.16 60.93 -9.92
C THR A 7 1.70 60.87 -10.35
N PRO A 8 1.20 61.87 -11.16
CA PRO A 8 -0.16 61.80 -11.69
C PRO A 8 -0.45 60.54 -12.51
N GLN A 9 0.56 60.07 -13.26
CA GLN A 9 0.45 58.82 -14.04
C GLN A 9 0.36 57.58 -13.13
N TYR A 10 1.09 57.54 -12.02
CA TYR A 10 0.96 56.47 -11.01
C TYR A 10 -0.48 56.39 -10.48
N HIS A 11 -1.04 57.52 -10.04
CA HIS A 11 -2.40 57.58 -9.51
C HIS A 11 -3.47 57.21 -10.55
N LEU A 12 -3.25 57.60 -11.81
CA LEU A 12 -4.15 57.23 -12.92
C LEU A 12 -4.16 55.70 -13.13
N LEU A 13 -3.01 55.08 -13.18
CA LEU A 13 -2.88 53.63 -13.40
C LEU A 13 -3.44 52.80 -12.22
N VAL A 14 -3.17 53.23 -10.98
CA VAL A 14 -3.77 52.62 -9.77
C VAL A 14 -5.30 52.75 -9.80
N GLY A 15 -5.81 53.95 -10.17
CA GLY A 15 -7.25 54.17 -10.32
C GLY A 15 -7.87 53.28 -11.40
N ALA A 16 -7.19 53.10 -12.53
CA ALA A 16 -7.63 52.21 -13.60
C ALA A 16 -7.71 50.74 -13.13
N CYS A 17 -6.70 50.25 -12.38
CA CYS A 17 -6.74 48.91 -11.76
C CYS A 17 -7.95 48.76 -10.82
N GLY A 18 -8.18 49.74 -9.94
CA GLY A 18 -9.33 49.73 -9.04
C GLY A 18 -10.69 49.73 -9.75
N GLN A 19 -10.80 50.45 -10.86
CA GLN A 19 -12.02 50.40 -11.70
C GLN A 19 -12.21 49.01 -12.33
N ALA A 20 -11.13 48.42 -12.86
CA ALA A 20 -11.19 47.11 -13.47
C ALA A 20 -11.58 46.04 -12.44
N GLU A 21 -11.03 46.10 -11.22
CA GLU A 21 -11.43 45.22 -10.10
C GLU A 21 -12.91 45.39 -9.77
N ALA A 22 -13.42 46.62 -9.65
CA ALA A 22 -14.83 46.87 -9.34
C ALA A 22 -15.77 46.32 -10.43
N HIS A 23 -15.39 46.40 -11.71
CA HIS A 23 -16.14 45.78 -12.81
C HIS A 23 -16.05 44.24 -12.78
N HIS A 24 -14.89 43.68 -12.45
CA HIS A 24 -14.76 42.24 -12.29
C HIS A 24 -15.64 41.73 -11.13
N ASP A 25 -15.64 42.40 -9.98
CA ASP A 25 -16.52 42.09 -8.85
C ASP A 25 -18.02 42.27 -9.24
N SER A 26 -18.35 43.25 -10.09
CA SER A 26 -19.71 43.41 -10.67
C SER A 26 -20.09 42.19 -11.50
N TYR A 27 -19.16 41.70 -12.37
CA TYR A 27 -19.38 40.51 -13.16
C TYR A 27 -19.65 39.30 -12.26
N GLU A 28 -18.82 39.05 -11.22
CA GLU A 28 -19.01 37.94 -10.31
C GLU A 28 -20.38 37.94 -9.62
N ARG A 29 -20.92 39.10 -9.32
CA ARG A 29 -22.25 39.25 -8.69
C ARG A 29 -23.41 39.17 -9.69
N THR A 30 -23.25 39.69 -10.90
CA THR A 30 -24.36 39.93 -11.84
C THR A 30 -24.32 39.07 -13.08
N GLY A 31 -23.16 38.50 -13.44
CA GLY A 31 -22.91 37.76 -14.67
C GLY A 31 -22.80 38.68 -15.93
N SER A 32 -22.63 40.01 -15.74
CA SER A 32 -22.56 41.00 -16.83
C SER A 32 -21.30 40.84 -17.66
N LEU A 33 -21.41 40.29 -18.85
CA LEU A 33 -20.27 40.10 -19.76
C LEU A 33 -19.59 41.42 -20.13
N ARG A 34 -20.36 42.53 -20.19
CA ARG A 34 -19.83 43.88 -20.46
C ARG A 34 -18.80 44.29 -19.39
N ASP A 35 -19.07 43.93 -18.12
CA ASP A 35 -18.18 44.22 -17.01
C ASP A 35 -16.92 43.39 -17.08
N LEU A 36 -17.02 42.11 -17.44
CA LEU A 36 -15.88 41.22 -17.63
C LEU A 36 -14.97 41.69 -18.78
N GLU A 37 -15.58 42.07 -19.93
CA GLU A 37 -14.83 42.58 -21.09
C GLU A 37 -14.14 43.91 -20.77
N PHE A 38 -14.79 44.80 -20.02
CA PHE A 38 -14.17 46.03 -19.54
C PHE A 38 -12.95 45.75 -18.67
N ALA A 39 -13.08 44.85 -17.68
CA ALA A 39 -11.97 44.50 -16.80
C ALA A 39 -10.78 43.91 -17.59
N LEU A 40 -11.05 42.99 -18.52
CA LEU A 40 -10.02 42.40 -19.40
C LEU A 40 -9.30 43.48 -20.23
N ALA A 41 -10.02 44.43 -20.81
CA ALA A 41 -9.45 45.49 -21.64
C ALA A 41 -8.57 46.42 -20.81
N VAL A 42 -9.06 46.88 -19.67
CA VAL A 42 -8.34 47.84 -18.80
C VAL A 42 -7.07 47.18 -18.21
N PHE A 43 -7.15 45.95 -17.65
CA PHE A 43 -5.97 45.28 -17.12
C PHE A 43 -4.93 45.04 -18.22
N THR A 44 -5.35 44.67 -19.42
CA THR A 44 -4.44 44.48 -20.57
C THR A 44 -3.72 45.78 -20.93
N GLU A 45 -4.42 46.91 -20.97
CA GLU A 45 -3.80 48.18 -21.28
C GLU A 45 -2.87 48.67 -20.17
N VAL A 46 -3.29 48.54 -18.91
CA VAL A 46 -2.43 48.88 -17.77
C VAL A 46 -1.15 48.05 -17.78
N LEU A 47 -1.24 46.75 -18.00
CA LEU A 47 -0.08 45.85 -18.08
C LEU A 47 0.89 46.24 -19.21
N ARG A 48 0.35 46.72 -20.32
CA ARG A 48 1.11 47.19 -21.50
C ARG A 48 1.90 48.48 -21.21
N VAL A 49 1.31 49.43 -20.49
CA VAL A 49 1.87 50.81 -20.36
C VAL A 49 2.62 51.02 -19.04
N ALA A 50 2.26 50.31 -17.94
CA ALA A 50 2.86 50.48 -16.65
C ALA A 50 4.32 49.99 -16.65
N ARG A 51 5.21 50.73 -15.96
CA ARG A 51 6.61 50.36 -15.73
C ARG A 51 6.89 50.10 -14.25
N ASN A 52 6.07 50.58 -13.36
CA ASN A 52 6.12 50.31 -11.93
C ASN A 52 5.76 48.85 -11.66
N VAL A 53 6.61 48.17 -10.87
CA VAL A 53 6.47 46.71 -10.58
C VAL A 53 5.16 46.41 -9.87
N ASP A 54 4.77 47.24 -8.87
CA ASP A 54 3.52 47.01 -8.11
C ASP A 54 2.26 47.10 -8.97
N ILE A 55 2.22 48.10 -9.86
CA ILE A 55 1.10 48.28 -10.79
C ILE A 55 1.05 47.14 -11.81
N ARG A 56 2.21 46.75 -12.33
CA ARG A 56 2.32 45.66 -13.31
C ARG A 56 1.86 44.31 -12.69
N SER A 57 2.32 44.02 -11.50
CA SER A 57 1.95 42.75 -10.82
C SER A 57 0.47 42.73 -10.46
N THR A 58 -0.09 43.83 -9.99
CA THR A 58 -1.53 43.97 -9.73
C THR A 58 -2.33 43.81 -11.02
N ALA A 59 -1.94 44.45 -12.10
CA ALA A 59 -2.61 44.34 -13.41
C ALA A 59 -2.50 42.90 -13.97
N ALA A 60 -1.32 42.25 -13.85
CA ALA A 60 -1.14 40.84 -14.26
C ALA A 60 -2.03 39.89 -13.47
N ASN A 61 -2.10 40.06 -12.14
CA ASN A 61 -2.98 39.28 -11.31
C ASN A 61 -4.45 39.50 -11.62
N GLY A 62 -4.88 40.76 -11.79
CA GLY A 62 -6.26 41.10 -12.14
C GLY A 62 -6.65 40.55 -13.52
N LEU A 63 -5.76 40.68 -14.51
CA LEU A 63 -5.99 40.12 -15.85
C LEU A 63 -6.08 38.59 -15.78
N GLY A 64 -5.21 37.93 -14.99
CA GLY A 64 -5.25 36.48 -14.75
C GLY A 64 -6.57 36.02 -14.16
N THR A 65 -7.09 36.76 -13.16
CA THR A 65 -8.39 36.46 -12.54
C THR A 65 -9.55 36.65 -13.52
N ALA A 66 -9.54 37.74 -14.30
CA ALA A 66 -10.57 38.00 -15.31
C ALA A 66 -10.54 36.94 -16.46
N ARG A 67 -9.34 36.46 -16.84
CA ARG A 67 -9.18 35.32 -17.78
C ARG A 67 -9.72 34.01 -17.20
N TRP A 68 -9.48 33.75 -15.93
CA TRP A 68 -10.05 32.61 -15.24
C TRP A 68 -11.58 32.65 -15.24
N SER A 69 -12.20 33.79 -14.88
CA SER A 69 -13.66 33.98 -14.94
C SER A 69 -14.22 33.79 -16.35
N ARG A 70 -13.49 34.23 -17.39
CA ARG A 70 -13.89 34.01 -18.79
C ARG A 70 -13.86 32.52 -19.16
N TYR A 71 -12.82 31.75 -18.69
CA TYR A 71 -12.80 30.33 -18.86
C TYR A 71 -14.00 29.64 -18.20
N GLU A 72 -14.33 30.02 -16.97
CA GLU A 72 -15.50 29.44 -16.28
C GLU A 72 -16.80 29.65 -17.04
N ARG A 73 -16.88 30.75 -17.78
CA ARG A 73 -18.04 31.07 -18.57
C ARG A 73 -18.10 30.39 -19.93
N PHE A 74 -16.99 30.31 -20.65
CA PHE A 74 -16.92 29.87 -22.05
C PHE A 74 -16.17 28.56 -22.27
N GLY A 75 -15.38 28.11 -21.31
CA GLY A 75 -14.65 26.84 -21.36
C GLY A 75 -13.40 26.84 -22.26
N ASP A 76 -12.92 28.03 -22.72
CA ASP A 76 -11.74 28.10 -23.59
C ASP A 76 -10.45 27.87 -22.79
N LEU A 77 -9.75 26.78 -23.10
CA LEU A 77 -8.51 26.40 -22.42
C LEU A 77 -7.39 27.46 -22.56
N ALA A 78 -7.39 28.22 -23.64
CA ALA A 78 -6.40 29.28 -23.85
C ALA A 78 -6.49 30.37 -22.76
N ASP A 79 -7.64 30.56 -22.15
CA ASP A 79 -7.79 31.50 -21.03
C ASP A 79 -7.15 30.97 -19.74
N LEU A 80 -7.21 29.67 -19.48
CA LEU A 80 -6.49 29.08 -18.36
C LEU A 80 -4.97 29.15 -18.55
N ASP A 81 -4.48 28.85 -19.74
CA ASP A 81 -3.05 28.95 -20.05
C ASP A 81 -2.53 30.36 -19.90
N ALA A 82 -3.31 31.36 -20.39
CA ALA A 82 -2.98 32.75 -20.21
C ALA A 82 -3.01 33.20 -18.75
N ALA A 83 -3.98 32.72 -17.94
CA ALA A 83 -4.07 33.03 -16.53
C ALA A 83 -2.87 32.45 -15.74
N VAL A 84 -2.46 31.19 -16.00
CA VAL A 84 -1.26 30.59 -15.42
C VAL A 84 -0.01 31.42 -15.73
N GLY A 85 0.18 31.81 -16.98
CA GLY A 85 1.29 32.70 -17.40
C GLY A 85 1.30 34.00 -16.61
N LEU A 86 0.16 34.69 -16.56
CA LEU A 86 0.02 35.98 -15.87
C LEU A 86 0.29 35.91 -14.37
N PHE A 87 -0.18 34.86 -13.67
CA PHE A 87 0.11 34.68 -12.24
C PHE A 87 1.59 34.38 -12.00
N ARG A 88 2.22 33.56 -12.86
CA ARG A 88 3.68 33.33 -12.79
C ARG A 88 4.47 34.60 -13.05
N ASP A 89 4.07 35.42 -14.01
CA ASP A 89 4.68 36.72 -14.30
C ASP A 89 4.55 37.67 -13.08
N ALA A 90 3.38 37.72 -12.44
CA ALA A 90 3.16 38.51 -11.24
C ALA A 90 4.08 38.10 -10.09
N LEU A 91 4.28 36.78 -9.88
CA LEU A 91 5.22 36.27 -8.88
C LEU A 91 6.68 36.52 -9.25
N ALA A 92 7.05 36.41 -10.53
CA ALA A 92 8.42 36.61 -11.00
C ALA A 92 8.89 38.07 -10.83
N MET A 93 7.97 39.02 -10.67
CA MET A 93 8.29 40.40 -10.39
C MET A 93 8.84 40.64 -8.96
N TYR A 94 8.64 39.64 -8.04
CA TYR A 94 9.09 39.71 -6.66
C TYR A 94 9.91 38.45 -6.25
N PRO A 95 11.03 38.17 -6.89
CA PRO A 95 11.72 36.89 -6.73
C PRO A 95 12.26 36.64 -5.30
N ASN A 96 12.51 37.70 -4.53
CA ASN A 96 13.07 37.60 -3.17
C ASN A 96 12.27 38.41 -2.11
N GLU A 97 11.17 39.06 -2.49
CA GLU A 97 10.41 39.96 -1.62
C GLU A 97 9.01 39.39 -1.30
N ARG A 98 8.66 39.36 -0.02
CA ARG A 98 7.31 39.07 0.45
C ARG A 98 6.52 40.37 0.55
N THR A 99 5.72 40.64 -0.44
CA THR A 99 4.76 41.78 -0.41
C THR A 99 3.40 41.32 0.13
N PRO A 100 2.53 42.22 0.61
CA PRO A 100 1.17 41.88 1.03
C PRO A 100 0.31 41.20 -0.05
N ALA A 101 0.64 41.41 -1.33
CA ALA A 101 -0.07 40.87 -2.48
C ALA A 101 0.38 39.44 -2.85
N THR A 102 1.64 39.07 -2.57
CA THR A 102 2.26 37.81 -2.96
C THR A 102 1.43 36.58 -2.53
N PRO A 103 0.84 36.50 -1.31
CA PRO A 103 -0.01 35.37 -0.95
C PRO A 103 -1.24 35.17 -1.81
N SER A 104 -1.79 36.27 -2.37
CA SER A 104 -2.94 36.19 -3.29
C SER A 104 -2.51 35.66 -4.67
N PHE A 105 -1.33 36.03 -5.15
CA PHE A 105 -0.79 35.52 -6.42
C PHE A 105 -0.54 34.02 -6.34
N HIS A 106 0.07 33.56 -5.26
CA HIS A 106 0.24 32.11 -5.01
C HIS A 106 -1.10 31.36 -4.93
N ALA A 107 -2.08 31.90 -4.21
CA ALA A 107 -3.39 31.27 -4.07
C ALA A 107 -4.12 31.17 -5.42
N ASN A 108 -4.08 32.24 -6.22
CA ASN A 108 -4.70 32.29 -7.55
C ASN A 108 -4.00 31.32 -8.52
N LEU A 109 -2.66 31.29 -8.54
CA LEU A 109 -1.91 30.34 -9.34
C LEU A 109 -2.25 28.90 -8.95
N GLY A 110 -2.29 28.58 -7.66
CA GLY A 110 -2.69 27.27 -7.19
C GLY A 110 -4.10 26.86 -7.63
N GLY A 111 -5.06 27.78 -7.55
CA GLY A 111 -6.44 27.55 -7.98
C GLY A 111 -6.56 27.25 -9.47
N VAL A 112 -5.93 28.07 -10.31
CA VAL A 112 -6.00 27.91 -11.77
C VAL A 112 -5.24 26.68 -12.28
N LEU A 113 -4.12 26.32 -11.64
CA LEU A 113 -3.37 25.10 -11.95
C LEU A 113 -4.21 23.84 -11.66
N ARG A 114 -4.92 23.79 -10.53
CA ARG A 114 -5.83 22.68 -10.20
C ARG A 114 -6.96 22.56 -11.21
N LEU A 115 -7.49 23.70 -11.68
CA LEU A 115 -8.54 23.70 -12.70
C LEU A 115 -8.00 23.22 -14.05
N ARG A 116 -6.79 23.67 -14.44
CA ARG A 116 -6.12 23.23 -15.68
C ARG A 116 -5.83 21.73 -15.63
N TRP A 117 -5.34 21.20 -14.50
CA TRP A 117 -5.18 19.76 -14.31
C TRP A 117 -6.48 18.99 -14.50
N ARG A 118 -7.59 19.43 -13.92
CA ARG A 118 -8.90 18.79 -14.11
C ARG A 118 -9.30 18.69 -15.58
N ARG A 119 -8.84 19.62 -16.39
CA ARG A 119 -9.17 19.69 -17.81
C ARG A 119 -8.22 18.93 -18.70
N THR A 120 -6.92 18.98 -18.40
CA THR A 120 -5.84 18.46 -19.27
C THR A 120 -5.24 17.16 -18.77
N GLY A 121 -5.36 16.85 -17.47
CA GLY A 121 -4.70 15.72 -16.82
C GLY A 121 -3.19 15.90 -16.62
N VAL A 122 -2.62 17.11 -16.82
CA VAL A 122 -1.18 17.37 -16.66
C VAL A 122 -0.81 17.28 -15.19
N GLU A 123 -0.12 16.21 -14.79
CA GLU A 123 0.20 15.91 -13.38
C GLU A 123 1.03 17.01 -12.70
N ALA A 124 1.93 17.66 -13.42
CA ALA A 124 2.74 18.74 -12.89
C ALA A 124 1.90 19.91 -12.35
N ASP A 125 0.76 20.18 -12.97
CA ASP A 125 -0.15 21.25 -12.54
C ASP A 125 -0.77 20.96 -11.16
N LEU A 126 -1.09 19.70 -10.88
CA LEU A 126 -1.65 19.32 -9.58
C LEU A 126 -0.63 19.47 -8.45
N VAL A 127 0.60 19.00 -8.67
CA VAL A 127 1.69 19.10 -7.69
C VAL A 127 2.05 20.57 -7.44
N GLU A 128 2.22 21.33 -8.52
CA GLU A 128 2.51 22.79 -8.42
C GLU A 128 1.37 23.53 -7.71
N SER A 129 0.10 23.19 -7.97
CA SER A 129 -1.07 23.77 -7.29
C SER A 129 -0.96 23.70 -5.78
N VAL A 130 -0.66 22.51 -5.23
CA VAL A 130 -0.51 22.33 -3.77
C VAL A 130 0.67 23.14 -3.22
N THR A 131 1.80 23.12 -3.92
CA THR A 131 2.99 23.91 -3.55
C THR A 131 2.68 25.40 -3.48
N GLN A 132 1.95 25.92 -4.46
CA GLN A 132 1.58 27.34 -4.51
C GLN A 132 0.61 27.72 -3.39
N VAL A 133 -0.40 26.88 -3.09
CA VAL A 133 -1.34 27.15 -1.98
C VAL A 133 -0.64 27.08 -0.62
N ARG A 134 0.32 26.17 -0.42
CA ARG A 134 1.16 26.14 0.78
C ARG A 134 1.99 27.42 0.95
N ALA A 135 2.60 27.89 -0.13
CA ALA A 135 3.32 29.18 -0.11
C ALA A 135 2.39 30.34 0.27
N ALA A 136 1.18 30.38 -0.29
CA ALA A 136 0.17 31.38 0.06
C ALA A 136 -0.18 31.33 1.56
N LEU A 137 -0.37 30.12 2.11
CA LEU A 137 -0.75 29.91 3.51
C LEU A 137 0.40 30.28 4.47
N ALA A 138 1.63 29.90 4.15
CA ALA A 138 2.81 30.23 4.95
C ALA A 138 3.05 31.74 5.07
N ALA A 139 2.62 32.52 4.07
CA ALA A 139 2.66 33.98 4.09
C ALA A 139 1.37 34.63 4.64
N THR A 140 0.41 33.84 5.16
CA THR A 140 -0.87 34.30 5.70
C THR A 140 -0.90 34.20 7.20
N GLY A 141 -1.06 35.31 7.90
CA GLY A 141 -1.16 35.31 9.37
C GLY A 141 -2.37 34.52 9.89
N PRO A 142 -2.33 34.08 11.17
CA PRO A 142 -3.36 33.21 11.75
C PRO A 142 -4.76 33.84 11.81
N THR A 143 -4.84 35.18 11.92
CA THR A 143 -6.10 35.93 12.01
C THR A 143 -6.55 36.57 10.70
N HIS A 144 -5.89 36.23 9.60
CA HIS A 144 -6.21 36.86 8.31
C HIS A 144 -7.58 36.37 7.77
N PRO A 145 -8.47 37.26 7.30
CA PRO A 145 -9.84 36.90 6.88
C PRO A 145 -9.92 35.83 5.78
N ARG A 146 -8.89 35.73 4.92
CA ARG A 146 -8.86 34.73 3.85
C ARG A 146 -8.17 33.42 4.26
N ARG A 147 -7.82 33.23 5.56
CA ARG A 147 -7.11 32.03 6.00
C ARG A 147 -7.96 30.76 5.83
N ALA A 148 -9.21 30.79 6.26
CA ALA A 148 -10.13 29.66 6.16
C ALA A 148 -10.29 29.18 4.69
N GLY A 149 -10.51 30.09 3.76
CA GLY A 149 -10.61 29.76 2.32
C GLY A 149 -9.31 29.20 1.74
N ARG A 150 -8.12 29.69 2.16
CA ARG A 150 -6.83 29.15 1.72
C ARG A 150 -6.58 27.75 2.27
N LEU A 151 -6.94 27.50 3.53
CA LEU A 151 -6.90 26.16 4.14
C LEU A 151 -7.83 25.19 3.40
N THR A 152 -9.04 25.62 3.07
CA THR A 152 -9.98 24.81 2.26
C THR A 152 -9.37 24.46 0.89
N ASN A 153 -8.76 25.42 0.21
CA ASN A 153 -8.10 25.18 -1.08
C ASN A 153 -6.91 24.19 -0.95
N LEU A 154 -6.14 24.28 0.14
CA LEU A 154 -5.08 23.31 0.40
C LEU A 154 -5.64 21.92 0.67
N ALA A 155 -6.66 21.79 1.49
CA ALA A 155 -7.32 20.52 1.79
C ALA A 155 -7.89 19.87 0.52
N ASP A 156 -8.52 20.64 -0.36
CA ASP A 156 -9.03 20.17 -1.67
C ASP A 156 -7.90 19.72 -2.60
N GLY A 157 -6.78 20.43 -2.61
CA GLY A 157 -5.57 20.06 -3.35
C GLY A 157 -4.98 18.75 -2.85
N LEU A 158 -4.79 18.61 -1.54
CA LEU A 158 -4.29 17.41 -0.88
C LEU A 158 -5.23 16.20 -1.06
N LEU A 159 -6.54 16.43 -0.93
CA LEU A 159 -7.54 15.40 -1.23
C LEU A 159 -7.44 14.92 -2.67
N THR A 160 -7.31 15.84 -3.61
CA THR A 160 -7.18 15.53 -5.05
C THR A 160 -5.91 14.73 -5.32
N LEU A 161 -4.79 15.13 -4.70
CA LEU A 161 -3.51 14.40 -4.75
C LEU A 161 -3.68 12.99 -4.20
N SER A 162 -4.28 12.85 -3.02
CA SER A 162 -4.53 11.55 -2.40
C SER A 162 -5.37 10.64 -3.28
N LEU A 163 -6.47 11.14 -3.83
CA LEU A 163 -7.34 10.35 -4.72
C LEU A 163 -6.66 9.96 -6.03
N ARG A 164 -5.80 10.83 -6.56
CA ARG A 164 -5.10 10.57 -7.84
C ARG A 164 -3.97 9.56 -7.68
N TYR A 165 -3.24 9.63 -6.56
CA TYR A 165 -2.04 8.83 -6.34
C TYR A 165 -2.20 7.77 -5.25
N ASP A 166 -3.37 7.75 -4.60
CA ASP A 166 -3.68 6.86 -3.46
C ASP A 166 -2.71 7.11 -2.27
N ASP A 167 -2.36 8.39 -2.06
CA ASP A 167 -1.39 8.84 -1.06
C ASP A 167 -2.08 9.10 0.28
N SER A 168 -1.83 8.25 1.26
CA SER A 168 -2.43 8.37 2.59
C SER A 168 -1.80 9.48 3.43
N SER A 169 -0.58 9.92 3.13
CA SER A 169 0.09 11.00 3.86
C SER A 169 -0.54 12.35 3.50
N ALA A 170 -0.79 12.59 2.21
CA ALA A 170 -1.53 13.74 1.75
C ALA A 170 -2.94 13.79 2.36
N LEU A 171 -3.58 12.62 2.50
CA LEU A 171 -4.89 12.53 3.11
C LEU A 171 -4.87 12.81 4.62
N ALA A 172 -3.84 12.38 5.33
CA ALA A 172 -3.66 12.70 6.75
C ALA A 172 -3.47 14.21 6.96
N GLU A 173 -2.64 14.85 6.16
CA GLU A 173 -2.46 16.31 6.17
C GLU A 173 -3.78 17.02 5.82
N ALA A 174 -4.55 16.52 4.85
CA ALA A 174 -5.85 17.08 4.49
C ALA A 174 -6.83 17.10 5.67
N VAL A 175 -6.83 16.08 6.53
CA VAL A 175 -7.67 16.03 7.75
C VAL A 175 -7.31 17.20 8.67
N GLU A 176 -6.04 17.39 9.00
CA GLU A 176 -5.60 18.43 9.93
C GLU A 176 -5.88 19.84 9.36
N VAL A 177 -5.56 20.04 8.07
CA VAL A 177 -5.83 21.31 7.37
C VAL A 177 -7.34 21.63 7.31
N SER A 178 -8.18 20.61 7.10
CA SER A 178 -9.65 20.81 7.07
C SER A 178 -10.22 21.13 8.45
N ARG A 179 -9.72 20.51 9.53
CA ARG A 179 -10.09 20.85 10.91
C ARG A 179 -9.72 22.31 11.23
N GLU A 180 -8.50 22.73 10.83
CA GLU A 180 -8.07 24.11 10.97
C GLU A 180 -8.96 25.07 10.16
N ALA A 181 -9.36 24.72 8.93
CA ALA A 181 -10.25 25.51 8.10
C ALA A 181 -11.60 25.76 8.78
N VAL A 182 -12.23 24.72 9.31
CA VAL A 182 -13.51 24.83 10.06
C VAL A 182 -13.35 25.71 11.30
N THR A 183 -12.23 25.56 12.02
CA THR A 183 -11.95 26.38 13.23
C THR A 183 -11.69 27.84 12.90
N ALA A 184 -11.08 28.14 11.77
CA ALA A 184 -10.75 29.49 11.31
C ALA A 184 -11.91 30.18 10.57
N ALA A 185 -13.03 29.50 10.32
CA ALA A 185 -14.18 30.03 9.59
C ALA A 185 -14.82 31.20 10.34
N GLY A 186 -15.04 32.29 9.63
CA GLY A 186 -15.66 33.52 10.14
C GLY A 186 -16.97 33.87 9.43
N PRO A 187 -17.59 34.99 9.79
CA PRO A 187 -18.80 35.49 9.13
C PRO A 187 -18.54 35.69 7.62
N GLY A 188 -19.36 35.03 6.80
CA GLY A 188 -19.27 35.10 5.32
C GLY A 188 -18.52 33.92 4.67
N ASP A 189 -17.87 33.04 5.43
CA ASP A 189 -17.28 31.82 4.92
C ASP A 189 -18.35 30.73 4.70
N ASP A 190 -18.15 29.84 3.73
CA ASP A 190 -19.01 28.67 3.47
C ASP A 190 -18.73 27.55 4.49
N LEU A 191 -19.21 27.73 5.71
CA LEU A 191 -19.05 26.74 6.78
C LEU A 191 -19.67 25.38 6.42
N ALA A 192 -20.80 25.36 5.71
CA ALA A 192 -21.45 24.11 5.29
C ALA A 192 -20.59 23.32 4.32
N GLY A 193 -19.95 24.01 3.35
CA GLY A 193 -19.00 23.39 2.44
C GLY A 193 -17.76 22.86 3.14
N MET A 194 -17.18 23.62 4.07
CA MET A 194 -16.00 23.20 4.86
C MET A 194 -16.29 21.97 5.69
N LEU A 195 -17.44 21.91 6.39
CA LEU A 195 -17.89 20.75 7.17
C LEU A 195 -18.11 19.51 6.30
N SER A 196 -18.75 19.69 5.12
CA SER A 196 -18.97 18.59 4.18
C SER A 196 -17.66 18.04 3.61
N ASN A 197 -16.69 18.90 3.31
CA ASN A 197 -15.37 18.48 2.85
C ASN A 197 -14.61 17.74 3.94
N LEU A 198 -14.64 18.23 5.18
CA LEU A 198 -14.04 17.55 6.33
C LEU A 198 -14.65 16.16 6.54
N ALA A 199 -15.97 16.01 6.45
CA ALA A 199 -16.65 14.73 6.58
C ALA A 199 -16.20 13.72 5.51
N GLU A 200 -16.05 14.17 4.26
CA GLU A 200 -15.57 13.33 3.15
C GLU A 200 -14.10 12.93 3.33
N ILE A 201 -13.24 13.86 3.74
CA ILE A 201 -11.82 13.61 3.99
C ILE A 201 -11.64 12.61 5.15
N LEU A 202 -12.38 12.75 6.26
CA LEU A 202 -12.39 11.82 7.38
C LEU A 202 -12.84 10.41 6.94
N ARG A 203 -13.89 10.31 6.11
CA ARG A 203 -14.36 9.04 5.53
C ARG A 203 -13.28 8.36 4.71
N LEU A 204 -12.60 9.10 3.83
CA LEU A 204 -11.53 8.58 3.00
C LEU A 204 -10.32 8.18 3.85
N ARG A 205 -10.01 8.94 4.90
CA ARG A 205 -8.96 8.59 5.86
C ARG A 205 -9.28 7.27 6.58
N TYR A 206 -10.51 7.09 7.07
CA TYR A 206 -10.95 5.82 7.62
C TYR A 206 -10.73 4.65 6.64
N ARG A 207 -11.09 4.82 5.39
CA ARG A 207 -10.89 3.80 4.35
C ARG A 207 -9.40 3.52 4.09
N SER A 208 -8.56 4.56 4.12
CA SER A 208 -7.12 4.43 3.93
C SER A 208 -6.42 3.69 5.08
N THR A 209 -7.01 3.64 6.27
CA THR A 209 -6.49 2.89 7.43
C THR A 209 -7.06 1.47 7.54
N ASN A 210 -7.66 0.94 6.47
CA ASN A 210 -8.34 -0.37 6.46
C ASN A 210 -9.38 -0.52 7.58
N GLY A 211 -10.04 0.58 7.95
CA GLY A 211 -11.09 0.57 8.95
C GLY A 211 -10.62 0.52 10.41
N ARG A 212 -9.34 0.74 10.68
CA ARG A 212 -8.77 0.69 12.04
C ARG A 212 -9.25 1.87 12.91
N GLU A 213 -9.37 3.05 12.34
CA GLU A 213 -9.71 4.29 13.04
C GLU A 213 -11.22 4.58 12.97
N ARG A 214 -12.06 3.77 13.64
CA ARG A 214 -13.53 3.91 13.61
C ARG A 214 -14.03 5.27 14.12
N VAL A 215 -13.30 5.89 15.03
CA VAL A 215 -13.62 7.23 15.58
C VAL A 215 -13.75 8.27 14.47
N LEU A 216 -12.99 8.14 13.38
CA LEU A 216 -13.08 9.04 12.23
C LEU A 216 -14.44 8.99 11.53
N LEU A 217 -15.11 7.84 11.52
CA LEU A 217 -16.46 7.73 10.92
C LEU A 217 -17.52 8.41 11.78
N ASP A 218 -17.39 8.34 13.10
CA ASP A 218 -18.35 9.00 14.00
C ASP A 218 -18.21 10.52 13.88
N GLU A 219 -16.97 11.06 13.86
CA GLU A 219 -16.69 12.46 13.57
C GLU A 219 -17.20 12.84 12.17
N ALA A 220 -16.97 12.03 11.14
CA ALA A 220 -17.45 12.29 9.79
C ALA A 220 -18.97 12.39 9.71
N VAL A 221 -19.72 11.53 10.41
CA VAL A 221 -21.18 11.60 10.45
C VAL A 221 -21.65 12.87 11.17
N GLU A 222 -21.01 13.25 12.28
CA GLU A 222 -21.31 14.47 13.01
C GLU A 222 -21.11 15.71 12.11
N ARG A 223 -19.92 15.84 11.51
CA ARG A 223 -19.61 16.97 10.59
C ARG A 223 -20.53 16.97 9.36
N GLY A 224 -20.84 15.80 8.80
CA GLY A 224 -21.75 15.70 7.65
C GLY A 224 -23.18 16.15 7.99
N ARG A 225 -23.70 15.79 9.17
CA ARG A 225 -25.02 16.25 9.65
C ARG A 225 -25.02 17.75 9.92
N GLU A 226 -23.98 18.28 10.53
CA GLU A 226 -23.80 19.73 10.73
C GLU A 226 -23.77 20.47 9.39
N ALA A 227 -23.07 19.93 8.37
CA ALA A 227 -23.04 20.51 7.02
C ALA A 227 -24.44 20.62 6.41
N VAL A 228 -25.23 19.54 6.46
CA VAL A 228 -26.61 19.53 5.94
C VAL A 228 -27.51 20.50 6.72
N ALA A 229 -27.34 20.60 8.03
CA ALA A 229 -28.09 21.52 8.86
C ALA A 229 -27.73 22.99 8.59
N ALA A 230 -26.43 23.31 8.50
CA ALA A 230 -25.93 24.65 8.21
C ALA A 230 -26.35 25.15 6.82
N ALA A 231 -26.45 24.26 5.84
CA ALA A 231 -26.90 24.59 4.48
C ALA A 231 -28.36 25.05 4.43
N GLY A 232 -29.23 24.54 5.30
CA GLY A 232 -30.67 24.81 5.19
C GLY A 232 -31.28 24.29 3.87
N ASP A 233 -32.56 24.59 3.63
CA ASP A 233 -33.30 24.02 2.49
C ASP A 233 -32.98 24.67 1.13
N ARG A 234 -32.44 25.87 1.14
CA ARG A 234 -32.26 26.69 -0.07
C ARG A 234 -30.80 26.73 -0.58
N HIS A 235 -29.87 26.07 0.11
CA HIS A 235 -28.47 26.11 -0.27
C HIS A 235 -28.23 25.36 -1.61
N PRO A 236 -27.55 25.94 -2.60
CA PRO A 236 -27.40 25.35 -3.93
C PRO A 236 -26.62 24.02 -3.93
N LEU A 237 -25.75 23.83 -2.94
CA LEU A 237 -24.93 22.62 -2.81
C LEU A 237 -25.50 21.58 -1.81
N ARG A 238 -26.70 21.80 -1.23
CA ARG A 238 -27.31 20.89 -0.26
C ARG A 238 -27.33 19.43 -0.75
N ALA A 239 -27.74 19.20 -2.01
CA ALA A 239 -27.77 17.87 -2.61
C ALA A 239 -26.38 17.19 -2.66
N ARG A 240 -25.29 17.97 -2.76
CA ARG A 240 -23.93 17.46 -2.63
C ARG A 240 -23.63 17.03 -1.18
N PHE A 241 -23.99 17.84 -0.20
CA PHE A 241 -23.74 17.55 1.20
C PHE A 241 -24.51 16.31 1.68
N GLU A 242 -25.76 16.16 1.25
CA GLU A 242 -26.56 14.96 1.49
C GLU A 242 -25.96 13.71 0.85
N SER A 243 -25.45 13.81 -0.36
CA SER A 243 -24.77 12.70 -1.04
C SER A 243 -23.48 12.29 -0.32
N ASN A 244 -22.68 13.25 0.16
CA ASN A 244 -21.47 13.00 0.93
C ASN A 244 -21.80 12.33 2.28
N LEU A 245 -22.78 12.84 3.02
CA LEU A 245 -23.24 12.23 4.27
C LEU A 245 -23.75 10.80 4.04
N ALA A 246 -24.47 10.55 2.96
CA ALA A 246 -24.95 9.22 2.61
C ALA A 246 -23.79 8.22 2.42
N LEU A 247 -22.67 8.63 1.80
CA LEU A 247 -21.46 7.79 1.68
C LEU A 247 -20.81 7.48 3.03
N VAL A 248 -20.71 8.49 3.93
CA VAL A 248 -20.18 8.32 5.29
C VAL A 248 -21.02 7.29 6.07
N LEU A 249 -22.35 7.40 6.00
CA LEU A 249 -23.28 6.49 6.66
C LEU A 249 -23.18 5.05 6.13
N VAL A 250 -22.95 4.86 4.83
CA VAL A 250 -22.73 3.53 4.24
C VAL A 250 -21.44 2.91 4.78
N ASP A 251 -20.35 3.68 4.88
CA ASP A 251 -19.10 3.18 5.42
C ASP A 251 -19.23 2.84 6.91
N ARG A 252 -19.97 3.65 7.70
CA ARG A 252 -20.28 3.34 9.10
C ARG A 252 -21.18 2.10 9.25
N TYR A 253 -22.17 1.94 8.38
CA TYR A 253 -22.95 0.71 8.30
C TYR A 253 -22.06 -0.51 8.02
N ALA A 254 -21.12 -0.42 7.07
CA ALA A 254 -20.20 -1.51 6.76
C ALA A 254 -19.34 -1.90 7.97
N ALA A 255 -18.91 -0.92 8.77
CA ALA A 255 -18.08 -1.10 9.97
C ALA A 255 -18.85 -1.69 11.17
N GLY A 256 -20.08 -1.24 11.41
CA GLY A 256 -20.85 -1.55 12.63
C GLY A 256 -22.17 -2.30 12.39
N ARG A 257 -22.60 -2.44 11.14
CA ARG A 257 -23.88 -3.08 10.75
C ARG A 257 -25.12 -2.45 11.36
N HIS A 258 -25.11 -1.13 11.64
CA HIS A 258 -26.27 -0.40 12.18
C HIS A 258 -27.32 -0.14 11.09
N PRO A 259 -28.52 -0.77 11.11
CA PRO A 259 -29.50 -0.65 10.02
C PRO A 259 -30.01 0.78 9.80
N ALA A 260 -30.03 1.61 10.86
CA ALA A 260 -30.47 2.99 10.81
C ALA A 260 -29.61 3.85 9.87
N ASP A 261 -28.29 3.60 9.84
CA ASP A 261 -27.36 4.33 8.96
C ASP A 261 -27.68 4.07 7.49
N LEU A 262 -27.95 2.82 7.13
CA LEU A 262 -28.27 2.47 5.75
C LEU A 262 -29.63 3.07 5.31
N ALA A 263 -30.62 3.08 6.20
CA ALA A 263 -31.92 3.69 5.94
C ALA A 263 -31.81 5.22 5.77
N GLU A 264 -31.01 5.91 6.62
CA GLU A 264 -30.75 7.34 6.50
C GLU A 264 -30.02 7.64 5.19
N ALA A 265 -28.97 6.89 4.87
CA ALA A 265 -28.22 7.03 3.63
C ALA A 265 -29.11 6.92 2.38
N GLY A 266 -30.04 5.95 2.36
CA GLY A 266 -31.00 5.76 1.26
C GLY A 266 -31.87 6.99 1.05
N ARG A 267 -32.45 7.54 2.12
CA ARG A 267 -33.30 8.75 2.05
C ARG A 267 -32.53 9.98 1.52
N LEU A 268 -31.31 10.20 2.06
CA LEU A 268 -30.46 11.33 1.66
C LEU A 268 -30.05 11.23 0.18
N ALA A 269 -29.61 10.07 -0.24
CA ALA A 269 -29.20 9.86 -1.63
C ALA A 269 -30.38 9.99 -2.61
N GLU A 270 -31.57 9.50 -2.28
CA GLU A 270 -32.78 9.69 -3.10
C GLU A 270 -33.14 11.16 -3.22
N HIS A 271 -33.07 11.92 -2.10
CA HIS A 271 -33.33 13.36 -2.13
C HIS A 271 -32.28 14.07 -2.99
N ALA A 272 -31.00 13.76 -2.81
CA ALA A 272 -29.91 14.36 -3.59
C ALA A 272 -30.08 14.14 -5.10
N VAL A 273 -30.48 12.93 -5.54
CA VAL A 273 -30.74 12.64 -6.97
C VAL A 273 -31.95 13.42 -7.46
N ARG A 274 -33.06 13.47 -6.70
CA ARG A 274 -34.29 14.21 -7.09
C ARG A 274 -34.04 15.72 -7.18
N ALA A 275 -33.25 16.27 -6.26
CA ALA A 275 -32.91 17.70 -6.24
C ALA A 275 -31.93 18.12 -7.33
N THR A 276 -31.35 17.16 -8.07
CA THR A 276 -30.38 17.43 -9.13
C THR A 276 -31.05 17.36 -10.49
N PRO A 277 -31.07 18.45 -11.28
CA PRO A 277 -31.71 18.48 -12.61
C PRO A 277 -31.16 17.41 -13.57
N GLU A 278 -31.99 16.97 -14.51
CA GLU A 278 -31.56 16.14 -15.64
C GLU A 278 -30.53 16.93 -16.47
N GLY A 279 -29.45 16.25 -16.88
CA GLY A 279 -28.33 16.89 -17.61
C GLY A 279 -27.29 17.60 -16.72
N HIS A 280 -27.51 17.68 -15.39
CA HIS A 280 -26.50 18.25 -14.51
C HIS A 280 -25.26 17.33 -14.41
N PRO A 281 -24.02 17.83 -14.56
CA PRO A 281 -22.79 17.02 -14.57
C PRO A 281 -22.65 16.08 -13.35
N ASN A 282 -23.04 16.52 -12.16
CA ASN A 282 -22.91 15.77 -10.92
C ASN A 282 -24.08 14.80 -10.65
N ARG A 283 -25.09 14.73 -11.53
CA ARG A 283 -26.22 13.81 -11.37
C ARG A 283 -25.76 12.35 -11.45
N ALA A 284 -24.85 12.05 -12.36
CA ALA A 284 -24.26 10.72 -12.53
C ALA A 284 -23.58 10.22 -11.25
N GLU A 285 -22.78 11.06 -10.61
CA GLU A 285 -22.11 10.77 -9.35
C GLU A 285 -23.12 10.45 -8.24
N ARG A 286 -24.18 11.26 -8.09
CA ARG A 286 -25.24 11.02 -7.10
C ARG A 286 -26.03 9.74 -7.36
N MET A 287 -26.26 9.41 -8.63
CA MET A 287 -26.90 8.15 -9.02
C MET A 287 -26.01 6.94 -8.68
N LEU A 288 -24.68 7.07 -8.83
CA LEU A 288 -23.71 6.03 -8.42
C LEU A 288 -23.74 5.81 -6.89
N VAL A 289 -23.82 6.87 -6.10
CA VAL A 289 -23.96 6.78 -4.66
C VAL A 289 -25.25 6.03 -4.30
N LEU A 290 -26.37 6.40 -4.88
CA LEU A 290 -27.65 5.72 -4.66
C LEU A 290 -27.61 4.24 -5.08
N ALA A 291 -27.01 3.93 -6.22
CA ALA A 291 -26.86 2.55 -6.70
C ALA A 291 -25.99 1.71 -5.74
N GLY A 292 -24.90 2.30 -5.21
CA GLY A 292 -24.06 1.67 -4.19
C GLY A 292 -24.81 1.36 -2.90
N ILE A 293 -25.66 2.28 -2.42
CA ILE A 293 -26.50 2.11 -1.25
C ILE A 293 -27.53 1.02 -1.47
N ARG A 294 -28.22 1.02 -2.61
CA ARG A 294 -29.21 -0.01 -2.98
C ARG A 294 -28.58 -1.40 -3.05
N ARG A 295 -27.33 -1.49 -3.55
CA ARG A 295 -26.56 -2.74 -3.51
C ARG A 295 -26.32 -3.22 -2.07
N ALA A 296 -25.93 -2.33 -1.17
CA ALA A 296 -25.72 -2.66 0.25
C ALA A 296 -27.02 -3.12 0.93
N GLU A 297 -28.16 -2.49 0.61
CA GLU A 297 -29.49 -2.92 1.04
C GLU A 297 -29.84 -4.31 0.55
N VAL A 298 -29.62 -4.59 -0.74
CA VAL A 298 -29.87 -5.92 -1.35
C VAL A 298 -28.93 -6.97 -0.75
N THR A 299 -27.67 -6.66 -0.52
CA THR A 299 -26.71 -7.57 0.13
C THR A 299 -27.15 -7.92 1.57
N ARG A 300 -27.70 -6.95 2.30
CA ARG A 300 -28.31 -7.18 3.62
C ARG A 300 -29.52 -8.11 3.54
N LEU A 301 -30.37 -7.90 2.55
CA LEU A 301 -31.59 -8.68 2.32
C LEU A 301 -31.32 -10.03 1.61
N ALA A 302 -30.18 -10.23 0.98
CA ALA A 302 -29.83 -11.46 0.25
C ALA A 302 -29.54 -12.66 1.16
N ALA A 303 -29.43 -12.44 2.47
CA ALA A 303 -29.64 -13.52 3.43
C ALA A 303 -31.09 -14.04 3.43
N GLU A 304 -32.04 -13.27 2.88
CA GLU A 304 -33.45 -13.57 2.68
C GLU A 304 -33.72 -13.54 1.16
N VAL A 305 -33.70 -14.63 0.45
CA VAL A 305 -34.03 -14.87 -0.98
C VAL A 305 -34.06 -13.62 -1.89
N PRO A 306 -33.13 -13.48 -2.87
CA PRO A 306 -33.09 -12.30 -3.74
C PRO A 306 -34.36 -12.16 -4.57
N ARG A 307 -35.09 -11.07 -4.36
CA ARG A 307 -36.27 -10.74 -5.15
C ARG A 307 -35.85 -10.31 -6.56
N LEU A 308 -36.14 -11.09 -7.57
CA LEU A 308 -35.80 -10.87 -8.98
C LEU A 308 -36.09 -9.42 -9.46
N ARG A 309 -37.18 -8.83 -8.97
CA ARG A 309 -37.57 -7.45 -9.29
C ARG A 309 -36.60 -6.41 -8.78
N GLU A 310 -36.07 -6.61 -7.58
CA GLU A 310 -35.11 -5.70 -6.93
C GLU A 310 -33.74 -5.74 -7.63
N ALA A 311 -33.24 -6.92 -7.94
CA ALA A 311 -31.98 -7.10 -8.66
C ALA A 311 -32.03 -6.45 -10.07
N ARG A 312 -33.16 -6.61 -10.78
CA ARG A 312 -33.38 -5.96 -12.09
C ARG A 312 -33.43 -4.44 -11.98
N ARG A 313 -34.10 -3.88 -10.94
CA ARG A 313 -34.17 -2.45 -10.69
C ARG A 313 -32.77 -1.87 -10.42
N LEU A 314 -31.97 -2.58 -9.60
CA LEU A 314 -30.61 -2.23 -9.28
C LEU A 314 -29.72 -2.19 -10.54
N ALA A 315 -29.78 -3.23 -11.38
CA ALA A 315 -29.02 -3.29 -12.63
C ALA A 315 -29.38 -2.16 -13.60
N ARG A 316 -30.64 -1.78 -13.68
CA ARG A 316 -31.06 -0.62 -14.48
C ARG A 316 -30.51 0.68 -13.92
N ALA A 317 -30.66 0.94 -12.62
CA ALA A 317 -30.13 2.14 -11.98
C ALA A 317 -28.61 2.29 -12.13
N ALA A 318 -27.87 1.18 -12.01
CA ALA A 318 -26.43 1.16 -12.21
C ALA A 318 -26.04 1.44 -13.69
N ARG A 319 -26.81 0.91 -14.64
CA ARG A 319 -26.64 1.19 -16.08
C ARG A 319 -26.88 2.66 -16.41
N ASP A 320 -27.99 3.22 -15.92
CA ASP A 320 -28.33 4.62 -16.15
C ASP A 320 -27.24 5.54 -15.53
N ALA A 321 -26.73 5.18 -14.36
CA ALA A 321 -25.61 5.89 -13.75
C ALA A 321 -24.33 5.79 -14.60
N ALA A 322 -23.99 4.61 -15.11
CA ALA A 322 -22.81 4.42 -15.97
C ALA A 322 -22.95 5.17 -17.30
N ALA A 323 -24.13 5.18 -17.89
CA ALA A 323 -24.42 5.90 -19.14
C ALA A 323 -24.34 7.42 -18.97
N ALA A 324 -24.68 7.94 -17.80
CA ALA A 324 -24.60 9.37 -17.48
C ALA A 324 -23.16 9.89 -17.30
N VAL A 325 -22.17 9.01 -17.11
CA VAL A 325 -20.75 9.39 -17.00
C VAL A 325 -20.11 9.45 -18.40
N PRO A 326 -19.54 10.60 -18.84
CA PRO A 326 -18.91 10.74 -20.15
C PRO A 326 -17.78 9.73 -20.40
N GLU A 327 -17.53 9.41 -21.68
CA GLU A 327 -16.36 8.64 -22.08
C GLU A 327 -15.07 9.40 -21.73
N GLY A 328 -14.08 8.66 -21.18
CA GLY A 328 -12.82 9.25 -20.70
C GLY A 328 -12.89 9.85 -19.29
N HIS A 329 -14.06 9.97 -18.67
CA HIS A 329 -14.15 10.43 -17.29
C HIS A 329 -13.65 9.35 -16.30
N TYR A 330 -12.84 9.75 -15.30
CA TYR A 330 -12.19 8.82 -14.37
C TYR A 330 -13.17 7.94 -13.55
N LEU A 331 -14.40 8.41 -13.31
CA LEU A 331 -15.45 7.64 -12.61
C LEU A 331 -16.16 6.61 -13.52
N ARG A 332 -15.96 6.66 -14.84
CA ARG A 332 -16.69 5.76 -15.74
C ARG A 332 -16.35 4.29 -15.51
N ALA A 333 -15.12 3.98 -15.26
CA ALA A 333 -14.67 2.62 -14.99
C ALA A 333 -15.28 2.06 -13.69
N ASP A 334 -15.35 2.87 -12.63
CA ASP A 334 -16.01 2.48 -11.37
C ASP A 334 -17.52 2.31 -11.55
N ALA A 335 -18.16 3.17 -12.34
CA ALA A 335 -19.57 3.07 -12.70
C ALA A 335 -19.88 1.76 -13.41
N LEU A 336 -19.08 1.40 -14.41
CA LEU A 336 -19.20 0.14 -15.15
C LEU A 336 -18.94 -1.09 -14.25
N LEU A 337 -17.99 -1.02 -13.31
CA LEU A 337 -17.82 -2.07 -12.29
C LEU A 337 -19.05 -2.23 -11.42
N GLY A 338 -19.71 -1.14 -11.04
CA GLY A 338 -20.98 -1.13 -10.31
C GLY A 338 -22.08 -1.79 -11.10
N GLU A 339 -22.22 -1.47 -12.39
CA GLU A 339 -23.17 -2.09 -13.31
C GLU A 339 -22.93 -3.61 -13.43
N ALA A 340 -21.68 -4.02 -13.68
CA ALA A 340 -21.33 -5.44 -13.77
C ALA A 340 -21.65 -6.21 -12.47
N ALA A 341 -21.41 -5.60 -11.30
CA ALA A 341 -21.78 -6.21 -10.02
C ALA A 341 -23.29 -6.39 -9.89
N ALA A 342 -24.08 -5.39 -10.23
CA ALA A 342 -25.53 -5.45 -10.20
C ALA A 342 -26.11 -6.49 -11.19
N LEU A 343 -25.52 -6.58 -12.39
CA LEU A 343 -25.85 -7.61 -13.39
C LEU A 343 -25.53 -9.02 -12.89
N THR A 344 -24.42 -9.19 -12.16
CA THR A 344 -24.06 -10.49 -11.57
C THR A 344 -25.09 -10.92 -10.52
N VAL A 345 -25.55 -10.02 -9.66
CA VAL A 345 -26.63 -10.30 -8.68
C VAL A 345 -27.92 -10.67 -9.41
N TRP A 346 -28.27 -9.94 -10.46
CA TRP A 346 -29.46 -10.25 -11.26
C TRP A 346 -29.35 -11.61 -11.99
N ALA A 347 -28.18 -11.97 -12.48
CA ALA A 347 -27.92 -13.24 -13.14
C ALA A 347 -28.13 -14.44 -12.19
N VAL A 348 -27.63 -14.34 -10.94
CA VAL A 348 -27.84 -15.36 -9.89
C VAL A 348 -29.32 -15.53 -9.57
N SER A 349 -30.14 -14.47 -9.74
CA SER A 349 -31.58 -14.53 -9.55
C SER A 349 -32.36 -15.16 -10.73
N GLY A 350 -31.67 -15.74 -11.75
CA GLY A 350 -32.28 -16.53 -12.83
C GLY A 350 -32.29 -15.88 -14.21
N GLU A 351 -31.47 -14.83 -14.48
CA GLU A 351 -31.38 -14.19 -15.81
C GLU A 351 -30.01 -14.40 -16.46
N PRO A 352 -29.82 -15.46 -17.27
CA PRO A 352 -28.53 -15.82 -17.84
C PRO A 352 -27.92 -14.76 -18.79
N LYS A 353 -28.75 -13.92 -19.42
CA LYS A 353 -28.27 -12.85 -20.32
C LYS A 353 -27.52 -11.77 -19.56
N ALA A 354 -27.97 -11.46 -18.35
CA ALA A 354 -27.30 -10.49 -17.47
C ALA A 354 -25.86 -10.92 -17.14
N TYR A 355 -25.61 -12.23 -17.08
CA TYR A 355 -24.27 -12.76 -16.81
C TYR A 355 -23.29 -12.49 -17.93
N GLN A 356 -23.71 -12.73 -19.18
CA GLN A 356 -22.87 -12.45 -20.36
C GLN A 356 -22.59 -10.94 -20.53
N GLU A 357 -23.56 -10.12 -20.19
CA GLU A 357 -23.42 -8.67 -20.22
C GLU A 357 -22.42 -8.21 -19.15
N ALA A 358 -22.50 -8.75 -17.93
CA ALA A 358 -21.51 -8.48 -16.86
C ALA A 358 -20.08 -8.84 -17.31
N ILE A 359 -19.88 -10.02 -17.89
CA ILE A 359 -18.57 -10.46 -18.43
C ILE A 359 -18.06 -9.49 -19.49
N THR A 360 -18.93 -9.04 -20.40
CA THR A 360 -18.56 -8.10 -21.46
C THR A 360 -18.08 -6.76 -20.89
N ILE A 361 -18.78 -6.23 -19.91
CA ILE A 361 -18.41 -4.98 -19.21
C ILE A 361 -17.09 -5.16 -18.47
N LEU A 362 -16.94 -6.24 -17.69
CA LEU A 362 -15.72 -6.50 -16.91
C LEU A 362 -14.49 -6.61 -17.82
N ARG A 363 -14.62 -7.33 -18.95
CA ARG A 363 -13.55 -7.44 -19.94
C ARG A 363 -13.18 -6.10 -20.58
N ARG A 364 -14.18 -5.24 -20.87
CA ARG A 364 -13.96 -3.89 -21.40
C ARG A 364 -13.19 -3.04 -20.39
N VAL A 365 -13.63 -2.97 -19.14
CA VAL A 365 -12.98 -2.18 -18.08
C VAL A 365 -11.56 -2.67 -17.80
N ALA A 366 -11.34 -3.99 -17.75
CA ALA A 366 -10.02 -4.56 -17.51
C ALA A 366 -8.99 -4.15 -18.57
N ARG A 367 -9.43 -4.00 -19.81
CA ARG A 367 -8.57 -3.65 -20.97
C ARG A 367 -8.48 -2.17 -21.26
N ASP A 368 -9.30 -1.34 -20.64
CA ASP A 368 -9.30 0.10 -20.86
C ASP A 368 -8.04 0.76 -20.28
N PRO A 369 -7.11 1.27 -21.10
CA PRO A 369 -5.87 1.88 -20.62
C PRO A 369 -6.10 3.20 -19.85
N THR A 370 -7.25 3.84 -20.04
CA THR A 370 -7.61 5.10 -19.38
C THR A 370 -8.16 4.88 -17.97
N ALA A 371 -8.62 3.66 -17.66
CA ALA A 371 -9.13 3.32 -16.35
C ALA A 371 -8.00 3.21 -15.31
N PRO A 372 -8.25 3.60 -14.04
CA PRO A 372 -7.28 3.43 -12.97
C PRO A 372 -6.82 1.97 -12.83
N VAL A 373 -5.52 1.76 -12.64
CA VAL A 373 -4.91 0.40 -12.63
C VAL A 373 -5.61 -0.52 -11.63
N ARG A 374 -5.91 -0.03 -10.43
CA ARG A 374 -6.63 -0.78 -9.39
C ARG A 374 -8.01 -1.26 -9.87
N VAL A 375 -8.73 -0.42 -10.58
CA VAL A 375 -10.06 -0.76 -11.14
C VAL A 375 -9.93 -1.83 -12.23
N ARG A 376 -8.89 -1.75 -13.05
CA ARG A 376 -8.58 -2.75 -14.09
C ARG A 376 -8.25 -4.12 -13.50
N VAL A 377 -7.40 -4.17 -12.45
CA VAL A 377 -7.07 -5.42 -11.74
C VAL A 377 -8.33 -6.05 -11.15
N GLU A 378 -9.17 -5.26 -10.49
CA GLU A 378 -10.42 -5.75 -9.91
C GLU A 378 -11.41 -6.24 -10.99
N ALA A 379 -11.52 -5.51 -12.11
CA ALA A 379 -12.34 -5.94 -13.25
C ALA A 379 -11.85 -7.27 -13.83
N ALA A 380 -10.53 -7.42 -14.02
CA ALA A 380 -9.94 -8.64 -14.55
C ALA A 380 -10.14 -9.84 -13.59
N ARG A 381 -9.96 -9.63 -12.27
CA ARG A 381 -10.23 -10.65 -11.26
C ARG A 381 -11.70 -11.10 -11.29
N ARG A 382 -12.64 -10.15 -11.32
CA ARG A 382 -14.07 -10.45 -11.38
C ARG A 382 -14.45 -11.12 -12.70
N TRP A 383 -13.83 -10.72 -13.81
CA TRP A 383 -14.03 -11.37 -15.10
C TRP A 383 -13.59 -12.85 -15.06
N ALA A 384 -12.40 -13.13 -14.51
CA ALA A 384 -11.91 -14.51 -14.35
C ALA A 384 -12.87 -15.34 -13.47
N ASN A 385 -13.24 -14.81 -12.29
CA ASN A 385 -14.14 -15.49 -11.36
C ASN A 385 -15.51 -15.77 -11.99
N ALA A 386 -16.05 -14.81 -12.75
CA ALA A 386 -17.29 -15.01 -13.49
C ALA A 386 -17.18 -16.17 -14.48
N LEU A 387 -16.13 -16.27 -15.28
CA LEU A 387 -15.92 -17.35 -16.24
C LEU A 387 -15.79 -18.73 -15.57
N LEU A 388 -15.20 -18.80 -14.36
CA LEU A 388 -15.09 -20.04 -13.58
C LEU A 388 -16.40 -20.46 -12.90
N ALA A 389 -17.26 -19.49 -12.53
CA ALA A 389 -18.53 -19.74 -11.85
C ALA A 389 -19.71 -19.99 -12.81
N SER A 390 -19.49 -19.97 -14.15
CA SER A 390 -20.53 -20.12 -15.16
C SER A 390 -21.23 -21.50 -15.09
N SER A 391 -22.56 -21.49 -14.96
CA SER A 391 -23.39 -22.68 -14.97
C SER A 391 -23.41 -23.42 -16.33
N ARG A 392 -22.97 -22.77 -17.40
CA ARG A 392 -22.88 -23.32 -18.77
C ARG A 392 -21.56 -24.07 -19.05
N GLY A 393 -20.71 -24.20 -18.07
CA GLY A 393 -19.37 -24.77 -18.17
C GLY A 393 -18.28 -23.72 -17.83
N ARG A 394 -17.20 -24.18 -17.24
CA ARG A 394 -16.05 -23.34 -16.91
C ARG A 394 -15.26 -22.97 -18.17
N ASP A 395 -15.13 -21.69 -18.46
CA ASP A 395 -14.20 -21.20 -19.48
C ASP A 395 -12.81 -20.97 -18.87
N LEU A 396 -12.02 -22.03 -18.77
CA LEU A 396 -10.67 -21.99 -18.22
C LEU A 396 -9.72 -21.11 -19.05
N ALA A 397 -9.88 -21.11 -20.38
CA ALA A 397 -9.01 -20.34 -21.27
C ALA A 397 -9.25 -18.83 -21.11
N GLY A 398 -10.51 -18.41 -21.09
CA GLY A 398 -10.88 -17.02 -20.85
C GLY A 398 -10.53 -16.57 -19.43
N ALA A 399 -10.75 -17.41 -18.42
CA ALA A 399 -10.40 -17.12 -17.05
C ALA A 399 -8.87 -16.94 -16.87
N ARG A 400 -8.08 -17.81 -17.49
CA ARG A 400 -6.60 -17.72 -17.51
C ARG A 400 -6.16 -16.40 -18.14
N GLN A 401 -6.73 -16.01 -19.28
CA GLN A 401 -6.42 -14.72 -19.91
C GLN A 401 -6.73 -13.53 -18.99
N ALA A 402 -7.85 -13.57 -18.29
CA ALA A 402 -8.24 -12.53 -17.34
C ALA A 402 -7.29 -12.46 -16.14
N TYR A 403 -6.91 -13.60 -15.57
CA TYR A 403 -5.94 -13.66 -14.48
C TYR A 403 -4.54 -13.20 -14.90
N HIS A 404 -4.08 -13.57 -16.09
CA HIS A 404 -2.80 -13.05 -16.63
C HIS A 404 -2.80 -11.51 -16.64
N LEU A 405 -3.84 -10.91 -17.18
CA LEU A 405 -3.96 -9.45 -17.21
C LEU A 405 -3.97 -8.85 -15.79
N ALA A 406 -4.67 -9.49 -14.86
CA ALA A 406 -4.73 -9.02 -13.48
C ALA A 406 -3.36 -9.08 -12.79
N VAL A 407 -2.63 -10.20 -12.93
CA VAL A 407 -1.30 -10.39 -12.33
C VAL A 407 -0.26 -9.48 -12.99
N GLU A 408 -0.31 -9.27 -14.31
CA GLU A 408 0.57 -8.33 -15.03
C GLU A 408 0.39 -6.88 -14.55
N LEU A 409 -0.84 -6.48 -14.27
CA LEU A 409 -1.16 -5.14 -13.79
C LEU A 409 -0.87 -4.94 -12.30
N LEU A 410 -0.79 -6.01 -11.49
CA LEU A 410 -0.68 -5.93 -10.04
C LEU A 410 0.52 -5.10 -9.54
N PRO A 411 1.75 -5.24 -10.06
CA PRO A 411 2.87 -4.41 -9.63
C PRO A 411 2.64 -2.90 -9.85
N ARG A 412 1.84 -2.54 -10.84
CA ARG A 412 1.51 -1.14 -11.15
C ARG A 412 0.52 -0.54 -10.15
N THR A 413 -0.12 -1.35 -9.29
CA THR A 413 -0.97 -0.85 -8.20
C THR A 413 -0.17 -0.32 -7.02
N ALA A 414 1.11 -0.72 -6.89
CA ALA A 414 2.02 -0.31 -5.83
C ALA A 414 3.23 0.49 -6.38
N PRO A 415 2.99 1.66 -7.00
CA PRO A 415 4.06 2.43 -7.62
C PRO A 415 5.00 3.04 -6.56
N ARG A 416 6.27 3.27 -6.94
CA ARG A 416 7.28 3.82 -6.01
C ARG A 416 7.00 5.24 -5.51
N ARG A 417 6.13 5.99 -6.20
CA ARG A 417 5.74 7.35 -5.83
C ARG A 417 4.91 7.46 -4.55
N VAL A 418 4.28 6.36 -4.11
CA VAL A 418 3.52 6.33 -2.85
C VAL A 418 4.35 5.72 -1.72
N THR A 419 3.93 5.97 -0.48
CA THR A 419 4.64 5.48 0.71
C THR A 419 4.71 3.95 0.76
N HIS A 420 5.59 3.40 1.59
CA HIS A 420 5.68 1.95 1.75
C HIS A 420 4.37 1.36 2.30
N ALA A 421 3.78 2.03 3.29
CA ALA A 421 2.50 1.64 3.88
C ALA A 421 1.34 1.67 2.85
N ASP A 422 1.34 2.64 1.94
CA ASP A 422 0.36 2.70 0.87
C ASP A 422 0.53 1.57 -0.13
N ARG A 423 1.78 1.23 -0.49
CA ARG A 423 2.07 0.09 -1.37
C ARG A 423 1.60 -1.23 -0.76
N GLU A 424 1.85 -1.44 0.53
CA GLU A 424 1.34 -2.60 1.29
C GLU A 424 -0.18 -2.66 1.24
N ARG A 425 -0.86 -1.55 1.53
CA ARG A 425 -2.32 -1.47 1.49
C ARG A 425 -2.88 -1.75 0.10
N HIS A 426 -2.26 -1.22 -0.95
CA HIS A 426 -2.70 -1.44 -2.34
C HIS A 426 -2.61 -2.91 -2.74
N LEU A 427 -1.53 -3.59 -2.37
CA LEU A 427 -1.33 -5.01 -2.64
C LEU A 427 -2.24 -5.88 -1.76
N GLY A 428 -2.43 -5.49 -0.49
CA GLY A 428 -3.35 -6.15 0.44
C GLY A 428 -4.80 -6.22 -0.06
N ALA A 429 -5.24 -5.27 -0.90
CA ALA A 429 -6.55 -5.31 -1.55
C ALA A 429 -6.72 -6.49 -2.54
N PHE A 430 -5.62 -7.09 -2.99
CA PHE A 430 -5.61 -8.16 -3.99
C PHE A 430 -5.00 -9.47 -3.47
N VAL A 431 -5.01 -9.67 -2.16
CA VAL A 431 -4.57 -10.92 -1.54
C VAL A 431 -5.21 -12.13 -2.22
N GLY A 432 -4.42 -13.13 -2.52
CA GLY A 432 -4.85 -14.38 -3.16
C GLY A 432 -4.96 -14.32 -4.68
N LEU A 433 -4.85 -13.17 -5.33
CA LEU A 433 -4.98 -13.06 -6.79
C LEU A 433 -4.01 -14.00 -7.53
N ALA A 434 -2.72 -13.99 -7.16
CA ALA A 434 -1.71 -14.85 -7.78
C ALA A 434 -1.99 -16.35 -7.53
N ARG A 435 -2.48 -16.69 -6.34
CA ARG A 435 -2.85 -18.07 -5.98
C ARG A 435 -4.04 -18.59 -6.78
N ASP A 436 -5.06 -17.76 -6.98
CA ASP A 436 -6.23 -18.10 -7.78
C ASP A 436 -5.86 -18.21 -9.26
N ALA A 437 -5.00 -17.32 -9.75
CA ALA A 437 -4.46 -17.38 -11.12
C ALA A 437 -3.68 -18.67 -11.35
N ALA A 438 -2.81 -19.06 -10.44
CA ALA A 438 -2.05 -20.31 -10.49
C ALA A 438 -2.97 -21.53 -10.43
N ALA A 439 -3.97 -21.53 -9.55
CA ALA A 439 -4.98 -22.60 -9.48
C ALA A 439 -5.75 -22.77 -10.79
N CYS A 440 -6.07 -21.67 -11.45
CA CYS A 440 -6.69 -21.69 -12.78
C CYS A 440 -5.74 -22.28 -13.84
N ALA A 441 -4.47 -21.90 -13.87
CA ALA A 441 -3.46 -22.43 -14.78
C ALA A 441 -3.23 -23.93 -14.56
N ILE A 442 -3.14 -24.41 -13.31
CA ILE A 442 -3.05 -25.84 -12.98
C ILE A 442 -4.29 -26.57 -13.50
N SER A 443 -5.48 -26.00 -13.34
CA SER A 443 -6.74 -26.61 -13.84
C SER A 443 -6.78 -26.68 -15.36
N ALA A 444 -6.07 -25.77 -16.04
CA ALA A 444 -5.88 -25.79 -17.50
C ALA A 444 -4.75 -26.72 -17.96
N GLY A 445 -4.05 -27.41 -17.05
CA GLY A 445 -2.97 -28.35 -17.39
C GLY A 445 -1.60 -27.69 -17.60
N ASP A 446 -1.41 -26.43 -17.18
CA ASP A 446 -0.17 -25.68 -17.39
C ASP A 446 0.51 -25.30 -16.05
N PRO A 447 1.30 -26.22 -15.46
CA PRO A 447 1.97 -25.98 -14.19
C PRO A 447 3.15 -24.98 -14.29
N LEU A 448 3.76 -24.82 -15.47
CA LEU A 448 4.81 -23.81 -15.69
C LEU A 448 4.21 -22.41 -15.63
N ASP A 449 3.05 -22.22 -16.24
CA ASP A 449 2.34 -20.95 -16.19
C ASP A 449 1.86 -20.64 -14.76
N ALA A 450 1.43 -21.65 -14.01
CA ALA A 450 1.10 -21.49 -12.60
C ALA A 450 2.29 -20.96 -11.77
N LEU A 451 3.48 -21.54 -11.98
CA LEU A 451 4.71 -21.04 -11.33
C LEU A 451 5.03 -19.61 -11.74
N ARG A 452 4.90 -19.28 -13.03
CA ARG A 452 5.13 -17.92 -13.55
C ARG A 452 4.19 -16.92 -12.88
N LEU A 453 2.90 -17.23 -12.77
CA LEU A 453 1.90 -16.36 -12.15
C LEU A 453 2.17 -16.15 -10.66
N LEU A 454 2.62 -17.18 -9.93
CA LEU A 454 3.03 -17.06 -8.53
C LEU A 454 4.26 -16.16 -8.35
N GLU A 455 5.28 -16.32 -9.18
CA GLU A 455 6.50 -15.51 -9.10
C GLU A 455 6.29 -14.04 -9.53
N HIS A 456 5.32 -13.75 -10.41
CA HIS A 456 4.98 -12.39 -10.82
C HIS A 456 4.03 -11.68 -9.87
N GLY A 457 3.09 -12.41 -9.26
CA GLY A 457 2.01 -11.81 -8.49
C GLY A 457 2.20 -11.89 -6.96
N ARG A 458 3.31 -12.50 -6.49
CA ARG A 458 3.67 -12.57 -5.06
C ARG A 458 5.03 -11.92 -4.81
N GLY A 459 5.18 -11.38 -3.61
CA GLY A 459 6.42 -10.70 -3.24
C GLY A 459 6.74 -9.52 -4.16
N VAL A 460 5.75 -8.73 -4.56
CA VAL A 460 5.93 -7.56 -5.42
C VAL A 460 6.86 -6.54 -4.76
N LEU A 461 6.66 -6.27 -3.46
CA LEU A 461 7.52 -5.37 -2.69
C LEU A 461 8.92 -5.96 -2.49
N LEU A 462 9.00 -7.27 -2.24
CA LEU A 462 10.25 -8.03 -2.20
C LEU A 462 10.98 -7.95 -3.55
N GLY A 463 10.26 -8.15 -4.66
CA GLY A 463 10.79 -8.01 -6.02
C GLY A 463 11.38 -6.64 -6.26
N HIS A 464 10.67 -5.57 -5.92
CA HIS A 464 11.17 -4.20 -6.03
C HIS A 464 12.47 -3.96 -5.25
N ALA A 465 12.64 -4.61 -4.10
CA ALA A 465 13.86 -4.52 -3.30
C ALA A 465 15.01 -5.35 -3.88
N LEU A 466 14.73 -6.55 -4.40
CA LEU A 466 15.72 -7.42 -5.04
C LEU A 466 16.21 -6.84 -6.38
N ASP A 467 15.30 -6.31 -7.20
CA ASP A 467 15.62 -5.70 -8.49
C ASP A 467 16.62 -4.55 -8.34
N ALA A 468 16.42 -3.75 -7.31
CA ALA A 468 17.32 -2.64 -7.03
C ALA A 468 18.77 -3.06 -6.70
N ARG A 469 19.07 -4.37 -6.50
CA ARG A 469 20.39 -4.85 -6.04
C ARG A 469 21.20 -5.56 -7.10
N THR A 470 20.58 -6.35 -7.95
CA THR A 470 21.25 -7.45 -8.66
C THR A 470 21.91 -7.04 -9.98
N GLU A 471 21.42 -6.00 -10.65
CA GLU A 471 21.82 -5.72 -12.05
C GLU A 471 22.76 -4.52 -12.19
N LEU A 472 23.12 -3.87 -11.07
CA LEU A 472 23.94 -2.66 -11.11
C LEU A 472 25.37 -2.90 -11.61
N THR A 473 25.92 -4.06 -11.32
CA THR A 473 27.29 -4.40 -11.74
C THR A 473 27.40 -4.49 -13.27
N GLU A 474 26.41 -5.11 -13.92
CA GLU A 474 26.38 -5.20 -15.37
C GLU A 474 26.09 -3.85 -16.02
N LEU A 475 25.12 -3.10 -15.45
CA LEU A 475 24.83 -1.73 -15.88
C LEU A 475 26.07 -0.85 -15.76
N ARG A 476 26.79 -0.89 -14.62
CA ARG A 476 28.00 -0.08 -14.40
C ARG A 476 29.13 -0.44 -15.36
N ARG A 477 29.27 -1.71 -15.71
CA ARG A 477 30.28 -2.15 -16.68
C ARG A 477 30.02 -1.61 -18.08
N ARG A 478 28.75 -1.45 -18.48
CA ARG A 478 28.35 -1.01 -19.82
C ARG A 478 28.12 0.50 -19.90
N ARG A 479 27.46 1.06 -18.89
CA ARG A 479 27.04 2.46 -18.83
C ARG A 479 27.15 2.98 -17.39
N ALA A 480 28.34 3.37 -16.99
CA ALA A 480 28.63 3.88 -15.66
C ALA A 480 27.79 5.12 -15.33
N ASP A 481 27.56 6.00 -16.29
CA ASP A 481 26.71 7.18 -16.17
C ASP A 481 25.26 6.85 -15.78
N LEU A 482 24.65 5.86 -16.44
CA LEU A 482 23.30 5.40 -16.11
C LEU A 482 23.27 4.68 -14.75
N ALA A 483 24.33 3.95 -14.40
CA ALA A 483 24.42 3.30 -13.10
C ALA A 483 24.48 4.32 -11.96
N ASP A 484 25.24 5.40 -12.11
CA ASP A 484 25.35 6.46 -11.11
C ASP A 484 24.03 7.22 -10.97
N ARG A 485 23.37 7.56 -12.08
CA ARG A 485 22.01 8.15 -12.05
C ARG A 485 20.99 7.22 -11.40
N PHE A 486 21.03 5.93 -11.72
CA PHE A 486 20.16 4.93 -11.12
C PHE A 486 20.37 4.82 -9.60
N GLU A 487 21.63 4.82 -9.13
CA GLU A 487 21.96 4.84 -7.72
C GLU A 487 21.46 6.11 -7.04
N ALA A 488 21.63 7.26 -7.65
CA ALA A 488 21.16 8.54 -7.09
C ALA A 488 19.64 8.56 -6.89
N VAL A 489 18.86 8.24 -7.94
CA VAL A 489 17.39 8.21 -7.86
C VAL A 489 16.90 7.14 -6.88
N ARG A 490 17.53 5.98 -6.91
CA ARG A 490 17.23 4.89 -5.98
C ARG A 490 17.49 5.28 -4.53
N ASN A 491 18.66 5.87 -4.23
CA ASN A 491 19.03 6.28 -2.88
C ASN A 491 18.10 7.40 -2.36
N ALA A 492 17.58 8.25 -3.25
CA ALA A 492 16.57 9.24 -2.91
C ALA A 492 15.24 8.57 -2.48
N PHE A 493 14.81 7.48 -3.14
CA PHE A 493 13.64 6.73 -2.71
C PHE A 493 13.83 6.00 -1.36
N ASP A 494 15.05 5.60 -1.03
CA ASP A 494 15.37 4.87 0.19
C ASP A 494 15.50 5.79 1.42
N ARG A 495 15.50 7.12 1.24
CA ARG A 495 15.45 8.06 2.38
C ARG A 495 14.17 7.85 3.19
N PRO A 496 14.22 7.97 4.54
CA PRO A 496 13.05 7.85 5.39
C PRO A 496 11.94 8.80 4.92
N GLU A 497 10.70 8.32 4.93
CA GLU A 497 9.53 9.14 4.67
C GLU A 497 9.30 10.06 5.87
N GLY A 498 9.01 11.33 5.61
CA GLY A 498 8.73 12.30 6.67
C GLY A 498 7.46 11.91 7.42
N ILE A 499 7.62 11.30 8.59
CA ILE A 499 6.57 11.28 9.60
C ILE A 499 6.64 12.68 10.22
N GLY A 500 5.55 13.45 10.10
CA GLY A 500 5.46 14.82 10.62
C GLY A 500 5.55 14.89 12.15
N PHE A 501 6.65 14.41 12.73
CA PHE A 501 7.05 14.67 14.12
C PHE A 501 8.51 15.12 14.13
N SER A 502 8.71 16.33 14.60
CA SER A 502 9.90 17.15 14.66
C SER A 502 11.05 16.56 15.50
N SER A 503 11.77 15.56 15.01
CA SER A 503 12.99 15.10 15.69
C SER A 503 14.09 14.52 14.79
N LEU A 504 13.94 14.57 13.47
CA LEU A 504 15.03 14.26 12.53
C LEU A 504 15.45 15.54 11.79
N PRO A 505 16.75 15.71 11.47
CA PRO A 505 17.19 16.81 10.62
C PRO A 505 16.44 16.80 9.28
N ASP A 506 15.97 17.95 8.81
CA ASP A 506 15.17 18.15 7.59
C ASP A 506 15.82 17.60 6.29
N ASP A 507 17.11 17.32 6.33
CA ASP A 507 17.91 16.79 5.22
C ASP A 507 17.84 15.25 5.05
N LEU A 508 17.14 14.52 5.93
CA LEU A 508 17.02 13.06 5.87
C LEU A 508 15.64 12.53 5.35
N THR A 509 14.67 13.43 5.14
CA THR A 509 13.34 13.04 4.68
C THR A 509 13.08 13.53 3.26
N VAL A 510 12.34 12.74 2.45
CA VAL A 510 11.87 13.15 1.13
C VAL A 510 10.40 13.56 1.24
N PRO A 511 10.04 14.82 0.99
CA PRO A 511 8.65 15.24 0.90
C PRO A 511 7.87 14.44 -0.15
N GLY A 512 6.56 14.25 0.06
CA GLY A 512 5.72 13.48 -0.87
C GLY A 512 5.74 14.03 -2.32
N GLU A 513 5.86 15.34 -2.47
CA GLU A 513 5.96 16.02 -3.77
C GLU A 513 7.23 15.65 -4.54
N ASP A 514 8.36 15.51 -3.84
CA ASP A 514 9.62 15.08 -4.45
C ASP A 514 9.56 13.63 -4.91
N ARG A 515 8.77 12.77 -4.25
CA ARG A 515 8.60 11.36 -4.66
C ARG A 515 7.92 11.22 -6.01
N HIS A 516 7.00 12.11 -6.37
CA HIS A 516 6.38 12.09 -7.70
C HIS A 516 7.37 12.46 -8.80
N ALA A 517 8.23 13.45 -8.55
CA ALA A 517 9.32 13.79 -9.46
C ALA A 517 10.30 12.63 -9.61
N LEU A 518 10.77 12.07 -8.49
CA LEU A 518 11.64 10.90 -8.46
C LEU A 518 11.05 9.67 -9.18
N ALA A 519 9.73 9.46 -9.10
CA ALA A 519 9.08 8.36 -9.80
C ALA A 519 9.11 8.55 -11.33
N ARG A 520 8.88 9.78 -11.81
CA ARG A 520 9.00 10.08 -13.24
C ARG A 520 10.43 9.88 -13.73
N ASP A 521 11.42 10.38 -12.96
CA ASP A 521 12.84 10.22 -13.28
C ASP A 521 13.24 8.74 -13.30
N TRP A 522 12.70 7.94 -12.37
CA TRP A 522 12.87 6.51 -12.32
C TRP A 522 12.33 5.81 -13.58
N ASP A 523 11.08 6.10 -13.96
CA ASP A 523 10.45 5.47 -15.11
C ASP A 523 11.18 5.83 -16.41
N ALA A 524 11.54 7.11 -16.59
CA ALA A 524 12.32 7.57 -17.74
C ALA A 524 13.71 6.91 -17.81
N LEU A 525 14.38 6.80 -16.66
CA LEU A 525 15.69 6.18 -16.57
C LEU A 525 15.64 4.66 -16.85
N LEU A 526 14.60 3.98 -16.40
CA LEU A 526 14.38 2.56 -16.72
C LEU A 526 14.18 2.33 -18.21
N GLU A 527 13.43 3.18 -18.90
CA GLU A 527 13.26 3.07 -20.35
C GLU A 527 14.59 3.34 -21.08
N GLU A 528 15.39 4.32 -20.63
CA GLU A 528 16.72 4.58 -21.16
C GLU A 528 17.67 3.38 -20.99
N ILE A 529 17.69 2.77 -19.79
CA ILE A 529 18.53 1.59 -19.50
C ILE A 529 18.10 0.39 -20.36
N ARG A 530 16.79 0.15 -20.47
CA ARG A 530 16.25 -0.97 -21.28
C ARG A 530 16.47 -0.82 -22.78
N GLY A 531 16.71 0.40 -23.24
CA GLY A 531 17.14 0.69 -24.60
C GLY A 531 18.59 0.35 -24.89
N VAL A 532 19.41 0.00 -23.89
CA VAL A 532 20.78 -0.45 -24.08
C VAL A 532 20.80 -1.93 -24.44
N ASP A 533 21.65 -2.32 -25.42
CA ASP A 533 21.79 -3.71 -25.86
C ASP A 533 22.07 -4.65 -24.67
N ASP A 534 21.38 -5.80 -24.65
CA ASP A 534 21.41 -6.81 -23.60
C ASP A 534 20.86 -6.38 -22.22
N LEU A 535 20.34 -5.16 -22.06
CA LEU A 535 19.69 -4.70 -20.83
C LEU A 535 18.16 -4.58 -20.94
N ALA A 536 17.56 -5.07 -22.03
CA ALA A 536 16.10 -5.07 -22.22
C ALA A 536 15.33 -5.78 -21.09
N GLY A 537 15.98 -6.71 -20.37
CA GLY A 537 15.46 -7.41 -19.19
C GLY A 537 15.69 -6.70 -17.87
N PHE A 538 16.33 -5.52 -17.85
CA PHE A 538 16.71 -4.83 -16.62
C PHE A 538 15.51 -4.59 -15.72
N LEU A 539 15.60 -5.05 -14.47
CA LEU A 539 14.55 -5.05 -13.46
C LEU A 539 13.24 -5.75 -13.90
N ARG A 540 13.32 -6.74 -14.78
CA ARG A 540 12.21 -7.66 -15.06
C ARG A 540 12.42 -8.98 -14.32
N PRO A 541 11.36 -9.68 -13.90
CA PRO A 541 11.48 -11.02 -13.33
C PRO A 541 12.22 -11.97 -14.30
N PRO A 542 13.15 -12.80 -13.80
CA PRO A 542 13.87 -13.75 -14.65
C PRO A 542 12.89 -14.77 -15.24
N PRO A 543 13.18 -15.32 -16.43
CA PRO A 543 12.44 -16.42 -17.00
C PRO A 543 12.35 -17.62 -16.05
N VAL A 544 11.20 -18.30 -16.03
CA VAL A 544 10.99 -19.47 -15.15
C VAL A 544 11.98 -20.59 -15.45
N ASP A 545 12.38 -20.75 -16.72
CA ASP A 545 13.38 -21.74 -17.14
C ASP A 545 14.73 -21.52 -16.47
N ASP A 546 15.15 -20.28 -16.26
CA ASP A 546 16.39 -19.94 -15.55
C ASP A 546 16.30 -20.31 -14.06
N LEU A 547 15.12 -20.16 -13.47
CA LEU A 547 14.86 -20.58 -12.08
C LEU A 547 14.93 -22.10 -11.97
N LEU A 548 14.31 -22.83 -12.89
CA LEU A 548 14.30 -24.30 -12.91
C LEU A 548 15.72 -24.87 -13.15
N ALA A 549 16.52 -24.23 -14.00
CA ALA A 549 17.90 -24.64 -14.24
C ALA A 549 18.76 -24.51 -12.96
N GLU A 550 18.56 -23.48 -12.14
CA GLU A 550 19.26 -23.35 -10.84
C GLU A 550 18.78 -24.39 -9.84
N ILE A 551 17.48 -24.63 -9.76
CA ILE A 551 16.89 -25.65 -8.89
C ILE A 551 17.43 -27.04 -9.22
N ALA A 552 17.54 -27.39 -10.49
CA ALA A 552 18.07 -28.68 -10.93
C ALA A 552 19.51 -28.93 -10.43
N ARG A 553 20.29 -27.89 -10.23
CA ARG A 553 21.67 -27.97 -9.71
C ARG A 553 21.77 -28.03 -8.17
N ARG A 554 20.81 -27.47 -7.47
CA ARG A 554 20.90 -27.23 -6.02
C ARG A 554 20.05 -28.19 -5.18
N GLY A 555 18.88 -28.57 -5.68
CA GLY A 555 17.96 -29.48 -5.00
C GLY A 555 16.49 -29.07 -5.11
N PRO A 556 15.56 -29.88 -4.60
CA PRO A 556 14.14 -29.70 -4.82
C PRO A 556 13.57 -28.49 -4.06
N VAL A 557 12.67 -27.77 -4.71
CA VAL A 557 11.87 -26.69 -4.14
C VAL A 557 10.39 -27.05 -4.26
N VAL A 558 9.61 -26.81 -3.22
CA VAL A 558 8.18 -27.10 -3.18
C VAL A 558 7.41 -25.82 -2.97
N VAL A 559 6.69 -25.37 -3.99
CA VAL A 559 5.78 -24.22 -3.92
C VAL A 559 4.38 -24.70 -3.60
N LEU A 560 3.82 -24.23 -2.48
CA LEU A 560 2.51 -24.65 -1.99
C LEU A 560 1.46 -23.60 -2.33
N ASN A 561 0.61 -23.91 -3.32
CA ASN A 561 -0.47 -23.02 -3.75
C ASN A 561 -1.77 -23.32 -2.99
N ILE A 562 -2.21 -22.39 -2.15
CA ILE A 562 -3.44 -22.52 -1.35
C ILE A 562 -4.47 -21.49 -1.84
N SER A 563 -5.43 -21.95 -2.61
CA SER A 563 -6.48 -21.12 -3.21
C SER A 563 -7.87 -21.64 -2.86
N GLY A 564 -8.88 -20.78 -2.91
CA GLY A 564 -10.29 -21.18 -2.82
C GLY A 564 -10.77 -22.03 -3.98
N LEU A 565 -10.03 -22.08 -5.10
CA LEU A 565 -10.37 -22.90 -6.28
C LEU A 565 -9.84 -24.33 -6.16
N ARG A 566 -8.59 -24.49 -5.72
CA ARG A 566 -7.90 -25.76 -5.47
C ARG A 566 -6.60 -25.53 -4.71
N CYS A 567 -6.12 -26.55 -4.05
CA CYS A 567 -4.86 -26.53 -3.32
C CYS A 567 -3.89 -27.57 -3.88
N ASP A 568 -2.66 -27.17 -4.17
CA ASP A 568 -1.65 -28.02 -4.81
C ASP A 568 -0.25 -27.71 -4.31
N ALA A 569 0.64 -28.70 -4.37
CA ALA A 569 2.06 -28.51 -4.30
C ALA A 569 2.67 -28.60 -5.70
N LEU A 570 3.42 -27.56 -6.10
CA LEU A 570 4.28 -27.57 -7.27
C LEU A 570 5.67 -28.02 -6.84
N VAL A 571 6.03 -29.26 -7.16
CA VAL A 571 7.34 -29.86 -6.86
C VAL A 571 8.29 -29.55 -8.01
N LEU A 572 9.26 -28.69 -7.75
CA LEU A 572 10.29 -28.26 -8.70
C LEU A 572 11.52 -29.13 -8.48
N ALA A 573 11.81 -30.05 -9.39
CA ALA A 573 12.94 -30.95 -9.33
C ALA A 573 13.35 -31.43 -10.72
N GLY A 574 14.65 -31.70 -10.94
CA GLY A 574 15.15 -32.23 -12.19
C GLY A 574 14.86 -31.35 -13.43
N GLY A 575 14.73 -30.04 -13.24
CA GLY A 575 14.43 -29.08 -14.32
C GLY A 575 12.95 -29.01 -14.75
N GLY A 576 12.04 -29.70 -14.03
CA GLY A 576 10.60 -29.68 -14.32
C GLY A 576 9.72 -29.32 -13.14
N VAL A 577 8.40 -29.20 -13.41
CA VAL A 577 7.36 -28.93 -12.41
C VAL A 577 6.39 -30.09 -12.37
N ARG A 578 6.21 -30.69 -11.19
CA ARG A 578 5.21 -31.74 -10.96
C ARG A 578 4.15 -31.23 -9.99
N VAL A 579 2.87 -31.41 -10.32
CA VAL A 579 1.74 -31.01 -9.50
C VAL A 579 1.34 -32.18 -8.60
N VAL A 580 1.24 -31.93 -7.30
CA VAL A 580 0.71 -32.87 -6.29
C VAL A 580 -0.55 -32.23 -5.69
N PRO A 581 -1.76 -32.75 -6.00
CA PRO A 581 -2.99 -32.24 -5.40
C PRO A 581 -3.01 -32.47 -3.88
N LEU A 582 -3.36 -31.44 -3.11
CA LEU A 582 -3.46 -31.48 -1.67
C LEU A 582 -4.92 -31.65 -1.23
N ARG A 583 -5.17 -32.57 -0.28
CA ARG A 583 -6.51 -32.84 0.25
C ARG A 583 -6.87 -31.90 1.39
N LEU A 584 -6.91 -30.60 1.09
CA LEU A 584 -7.26 -29.56 2.05
C LEU A 584 -7.96 -28.39 1.32
N SER A 585 -8.61 -27.52 2.08
CA SER A 585 -9.22 -26.30 1.58
C SER A 585 -8.59 -25.05 2.23
N LEU A 586 -8.73 -23.90 1.59
CA LEU A 586 -8.30 -22.60 2.13
C LEU A 586 -8.88 -22.36 3.53
N ASP A 587 -10.18 -22.63 3.73
CA ASP A 587 -10.85 -22.42 5.02
C ASP A 587 -10.28 -23.32 6.13
N GLN A 588 -9.93 -24.57 5.80
CA GLN A 588 -9.27 -25.48 6.75
C GLN A 588 -7.89 -24.93 7.16
N VAL A 589 -7.10 -24.39 6.23
CA VAL A 589 -5.79 -23.80 6.53
C VAL A 589 -5.95 -22.56 7.40
N VAL A 590 -6.89 -21.67 7.10
CA VAL A 590 -7.19 -20.48 7.91
C VAL A 590 -7.59 -20.86 9.32
N ASP A 591 -8.51 -21.83 9.49
CA ASP A 591 -8.96 -22.29 10.80
C ASP A 591 -7.80 -22.91 11.60
N ARG A 592 -6.99 -23.77 10.99
CA ARG A 592 -5.82 -24.38 11.64
C ARG A 592 -4.77 -23.34 12.05
N ALA A 593 -4.48 -22.35 11.21
CA ALA A 593 -3.56 -21.26 11.54
C ALA A 593 -4.05 -20.45 12.76
N ARG A 594 -5.35 -20.14 12.82
CA ARG A 594 -5.95 -19.43 13.96
C ARG A 594 -5.91 -20.26 15.24
N ARG A 595 -6.27 -21.54 15.16
CA ARG A 595 -6.22 -22.46 16.33
C ARG A 595 -4.79 -22.64 16.84
N LEU A 596 -3.83 -22.82 15.95
CA LEU A 596 -2.42 -22.93 16.34
C LEU A 596 -1.95 -21.67 17.07
N ARG A 597 -2.22 -20.48 16.52
CA ARG A 597 -1.85 -19.20 17.15
C ARG A 597 -2.45 -19.09 18.57
N ALA A 598 -3.74 -19.38 18.72
CA ALA A 598 -4.39 -19.39 20.02
C ALA A 598 -3.80 -20.42 21.00
N ALA A 599 -3.45 -21.60 20.50
CA ALA A 599 -2.86 -22.67 21.30
C ALA A 599 -1.44 -22.32 21.79
N VAL A 600 -0.54 -21.86 20.91
CA VAL A 600 0.84 -21.50 21.29
C VAL A 600 0.88 -20.33 22.28
N THR A 601 -0.03 -19.37 22.18
CA THR A 601 -0.19 -18.30 23.18
C THR A 601 -0.58 -18.86 24.55
N ARG A 602 -1.41 -19.91 24.61
CA ARG A 602 -1.85 -20.55 25.87
C ARG A 602 -0.78 -21.46 26.47
N THR A 603 -0.03 -22.23 25.66
CA THR A 603 1.03 -23.11 26.16
C THR A 603 2.12 -22.34 26.89
N ASN A 604 2.39 -21.10 26.49
CA ASN A 604 3.44 -20.26 27.05
C ASN A 604 2.98 -19.38 28.24
N ARG A 605 1.74 -19.58 28.75
CA ARG A 605 1.22 -18.85 29.92
C ARG A 605 1.21 -19.73 31.18
N PRO A 606 2.20 -19.62 32.07
CA PRO A 606 2.27 -20.44 33.31
C PRO A 606 1.07 -20.26 34.26
N SER A 607 0.41 -19.06 34.17
CA SER A 607 -0.76 -18.72 34.99
C SER A 607 -2.05 -19.46 34.61
N LEU A 608 -2.11 -20.12 33.43
CA LEU A 608 -3.28 -20.89 33.03
C LEU A 608 -3.37 -22.22 33.74
N PRO A 609 -4.61 -22.72 34.04
CA PRO A 609 -4.82 -24.05 34.59
C PRO A 609 -4.18 -25.16 33.72
N ALA A 610 -3.67 -26.21 34.39
CA ALA A 610 -3.01 -27.32 33.70
C ALA A 610 -3.86 -27.97 32.59
N PRO A 611 -5.18 -28.21 32.75
CA PRO A 611 -6.01 -28.79 31.70
C PRO A 611 -6.06 -27.93 30.44
N LEU A 612 -6.13 -26.61 30.57
CA LEU A 612 -6.15 -25.68 29.41
C LEU A 612 -4.81 -25.64 28.70
N ARG A 613 -3.72 -25.79 29.42
CA ARG A 613 -2.38 -25.90 28.81
C ARG A 613 -2.21 -27.25 28.08
N GLU A 614 -2.78 -28.31 28.59
CA GLU A 614 -2.75 -29.62 27.94
C GLU A 614 -3.59 -29.66 26.68
N GLU A 615 -4.81 -29.10 26.71
CA GLU A 615 -5.64 -28.89 25.50
C GLU A 615 -4.88 -28.09 24.42
N ALA A 616 -4.18 -27.05 24.83
CA ALA A 616 -3.38 -26.23 23.90
C ALA A 616 -2.22 -27.04 23.29
N ARG A 617 -1.54 -27.91 24.08
CA ARG A 617 -0.49 -28.82 23.59
C ARG A 617 -1.03 -29.83 22.59
N SER A 618 -2.19 -30.44 22.89
CA SER A 618 -2.89 -31.34 21.98
C SER A 618 -3.21 -30.65 20.65
N THR A 619 -3.70 -29.43 20.70
CA THR A 619 -4.00 -28.63 19.49
C THR A 619 -2.76 -28.39 18.63
N VAL A 620 -1.58 -28.15 19.25
CA VAL A 620 -0.32 -28.02 18.51
C VAL A 620 0.06 -29.35 17.85
N ALA A 621 0.05 -30.45 18.60
CA ALA A 621 0.38 -31.78 18.08
C ALA A 621 -0.56 -32.23 16.97
N GLU A 622 -1.87 -32.05 17.14
CA GLU A 622 -2.88 -32.32 16.11
C GLU A 622 -2.67 -31.49 14.83
N THR A 623 -2.17 -30.24 14.96
CA THR A 623 -1.87 -29.41 13.81
C THR A 623 -0.65 -29.92 13.05
N LEU A 624 0.39 -30.41 13.74
CA LEU A 624 1.57 -31.01 13.11
C LEU A 624 1.24 -32.33 12.39
N ASP A 625 0.39 -33.16 12.99
CA ASP A 625 -0.09 -34.40 12.39
C ASP A 625 -0.95 -34.10 11.14
N TRP A 626 -1.88 -33.14 11.25
CA TRP A 626 -2.67 -32.72 10.13
C TRP A 626 -1.82 -32.17 8.96
N LEU A 627 -0.81 -31.35 9.23
CA LEU A 627 0.13 -30.85 8.22
C LEU A 627 0.90 -32.00 7.55
N TRP A 628 1.27 -33.01 8.33
CA TRP A 628 1.91 -34.20 7.80
C TRP A 628 0.98 -34.93 6.84
N ALA A 629 -0.21 -35.27 7.27
CA ALA A 629 -1.16 -36.08 6.50
C ALA A 629 -1.65 -35.35 5.21
N THR A 630 -1.85 -34.02 5.28
CA THR A 630 -2.47 -33.28 4.17
C THR A 630 -1.48 -32.59 3.24
N VAL A 631 -0.25 -32.30 3.70
CA VAL A 631 0.75 -31.53 2.92
C VAL A 631 2.07 -32.30 2.80
N ALA A 632 2.74 -32.60 3.92
CA ALA A 632 4.12 -33.03 3.86
C ALA A 632 4.28 -34.47 3.34
N ALA A 633 3.51 -35.45 3.83
CA ALA A 633 3.58 -36.83 3.38
C ALA A 633 3.28 -36.95 1.86
N PRO A 634 2.17 -36.39 1.30
CA PRO A 634 1.93 -36.47 -0.13
C PRO A 634 3.07 -35.91 -0.98
N VAL A 635 3.71 -34.83 -0.54
CA VAL A 635 4.83 -34.21 -1.24
C VAL A 635 6.09 -35.09 -1.15
N LEU A 636 6.44 -35.55 0.05
CA LEU A 636 7.65 -36.34 0.27
C LEU A 636 7.56 -37.76 -0.35
N ASP A 637 6.36 -38.33 -0.47
CA ASP A 637 6.14 -39.63 -1.14
C ASP A 637 6.35 -39.49 -2.67
N VAL A 638 5.93 -38.36 -3.26
CA VAL A 638 6.14 -38.07 -4.69
C VAL A 638 7.61 -37.72 -4.97
N LEU A 639 8.25 -36.98 -4.07
CA LEU A 639 9.63 -36.54 -4.22
C LEU A 639 10.63 -37.64 -3.88
N ALA A 640 10.32 -38.53 -2.94
CA ALA A 640 11.17 -39.62 -2.42
C ALA A 640 12.63 -39.16 -2.15
N PRO A 641 12.84 -38.07 -1.38
CA PRO A 641 14.17 -37.51 -1.21
C PRO A 641 15.05 -38.46 -0.38
N PRO A 642 16.38 -38.54 -0.68
CA PRO A 642 17.31 -39.22 0.22
C PRO A 642 17.25 -38.62 1.65
N SER A 643 17.36 -39.47 2.67
CA SER A 643 17.33 -39.03 4.07
C SER A 643 18.39 -37.99 4.34
N GLY A 644 17.99 -36.88 5.00
CA GLY A 644 18.89 -35.77 5.34
C GLY A 644 19.21 -34.81 4.17
N SER A 645 18.61 -34.99 2.97
CA SER A 645 18.78 -34.04 1.86
C SER A 645 18.09 -32.71 2.13
N ARG A 646 18.54 -31.67 1.45
CA ARG A 646 17.94 -30.32 1.56
C ARG A 646 16.60 -30.26 0.84
N LEU A 647 15.63 -29.54 1.41
CA LEU A 647 14.34 -29.25 0.82
C LEU A 647 13.95 -27.80 1.14
N TRP A 648 13.51 -27.07 0.12
CA TRP A 648 13.03 -25.70 0.30
C TRP A 648 11.52 -25.61 0.15
N TRP A 649 10.87 -25.05 1.16
CA TRP A 649 9.44 -24.77 1.16
C TRP A 649 9.16 -23.33 0.76
N VAL A 650 8.24 -23.11 -0.18
CA VAL A 650 7.71 -21.82 -0.58
C VAL A 650 6.20 -21.83 -0.33
N PRO A 651 5.77 -21.66 0.94
CA PRO A 651 4.34 -21.65 1.26
C PRO A 651 3.66 -20.38 0.76
N THR A 652 2.34 -20.45 0.50
CA THR A 652 1.53 -19.29 0.10
C THR A 652 0.35 -19.10 1.04
N GLY A 653 -0.12 -17.84 1.15
CA GLY A 653 -1.28 -17.49 1.95
C GLY A 653 -1.17 -17.92 3.42
N PRO A 654 -2.26 -18.39 4.04
CA PRO A 654 -2.27 -18.73 5.48
C PRO A 654 -1.31 -19.86 5.87
N LEU A 655 -0.84 -20.66 4.89
CA LEU A 655 0.12 -21.74 5.16
C LEU A 655 1.51 -21.22 5.57
N THR A 656 1.83 -19.96 5.28
CA THR A 656 3.07 -19.30 5.71
C THR A 656 3.21 -19.24 7.24
N SER A 657 2.09 -19.27 7.97
CA SER A 657 2.06 -19.26 9.44
C SER A 657 2.14 -20.65 10.08
N LEU A 658 2.27 -21.70 9.28
CA LEU A 658 2.28 -23.07 9.77
C LEU A 658 3.66 -23.73 9.62
N PRO A 659 4.16 -24.45 10.64
CA PRO A 659 5.53 -24.99 10.70
C PRO A 659 5.66 -26.30 9.90
N LEU A 660 5.75 -26.24 8.58
CA LEU A 660 5.88 -27.41 7.70
C LEU A 660 7.07 -28.29 8.05
N HIS A 661 8.20 -27.67 8.44
CA HIS A 661 9.43 -28.39 8.82
C HIS A 661 9.25 -29.29 10.05
N ALA A 662 8.27 -28.95 10.90
CA ALA A 662 7.97 -29.68 12.14
C ALA A 662 6.82 -30.69 11.95
N ALA A 663 6.19 -30.75 10.77
CA ALA A 663 5.07 -31.65 10.50
C ALA A 663 5.48 -33.11 10.66
N GLY A 664 4.67 -33.87 11.37
CA GLY A 664 4.92 -35.30 11.63
C GLY A 664 3.81 -35.93 12.46
N PRO A 665 3.62 -37.26 12.35
CA PRO A 665 2.70 -38.00 13.21
C PRO A 665 3.23 -38.02 14.64
N ALA A 666 2.33 -38.20 15.62
CA ALA A 666 2.70 -38.31 17.03
C ALA A 666 3.70 -39.45 17.25
N ASP A 667 3.44 -40.60 16.62
CA ASP A 667 4.24 -41.81 16.74
C ASP A 667 4.85 -42.19 15.38
N GLY A 668 5.95 -41.50 14.98
CA GLY A 668 6.62 -41.87 13.73
C GLY A 668 7.53 -40.79 13.15
N PRO A 669 8.23 -41.10 12.05
CA PRO A 669 9.13 -40.16 11.41
C PRO A 669 8.35 -39.08 10.70
N GLY A 670 8.67 -37.81 11.05
CA GLY A 670 8.12 -36.61 10.39
C GLY A 670 9.10 -35.98 9.39
N VAL A 671 8.84 -34.74 9.01
CA VAL A 671 9.68 -33.96 8.08
C VAL A 671 11.12 -33.83 8.63
N LEU A 672 11.28 -33.53 9.92
CA LEU A 672 12.60 -33.43 10.58
C LEU A 672 13.45 -34.71 10.51
N ASP A 673 12.84 -35.87 10.27
CA ASP A 673 13.56 -37.12 10.18
C ASP A 673 13.95 -37.47 8.74
N ARG A 674 13.31 -36.82 7.75
CA ARG A 674 13.48 -37.14 6.34
C ARG A 674 14.36 -36.11 5.61
N VAL A 675 14.22 -34.81 5.90
CA VAL A 675 14.87 -33.74 5.14
C VAL A 675 15.32 -32.60 6.06
N VAL A 676 16.35 -31.86 5.61
CA VAL A 676 16.76 -30.58 6.17
C VAL A 676 15.97 -29.47 5.48
N SER A 677 14.99 -28.93 6.20
CA SER A 677 14.05 -27.94 5.68
C SER A 677 14.64 -26.52 5.71
N SER A 678 14.37 -25.76 4.66
CA SER A 678 14.51 -24.31 4.63
C SER A 678 13.26 -23.68 4.01
N TYR A 679 13.07 -22.39 4.23
CA TYR A 679 11.98 -21.61 3.65
C TYR A 679 12.52 -20.56 2.70
N ALA A 680 11.71 -20.18 1.73
CA ALA A 680 11.96 -19.01 0.92
C ALA A 680 10.65 -18.25 0.64
N PRO A 681 10.68 -16.93 0.59
CA PRO A 681 9.51 -16.11 0.24
C PRO A 681 9.00 -16.40 -1.18
N THR A 682 9.92 -16.47 -2.14
CA THR A 682 9.67 -16.80 -3.55
C THR A 682 10.83 -17.64 -4.08
N VAL A 683 10.62 -18.33 -5.19
CA VAL A 683 11.71 -19.08 -5.86
C VAL A 683 12.81 -18.13 -6.34
N ARG A 684 12.42 -16.95 -6.84
CA ARG A 684 13.35 -15.91 -7.27
C ARG A 684 14.26 -15.44 -6.13
N SER A 685 13.71 -15.19 -4.93
CA SER A 685 14.52 -14.76 -3.77
C SER A 685 15.54 -15.82 -3.37
N LEU A 686 15.16 -17.09 -3.42
CA LEU A 686 16.05 -18.22 -3.14
C LEU A 686 17.19 -18.32 -4.18
N VAL A 687 16.86 -18.23 -5.47
CA VAL A 687 17.85 -18.26 -6.55
C VAL A 687 18.82 -17.08 -6.45
N THR A 688 18.32 -15.91 -6.09
CA THR A 688 19.17 -14.72 -5.86
C THR A 688 20.14 -14.97 -4.68
N ALA A 689 19.67 -15.55 -3.59
CA ALA A 689 20.52 -15.89 -2.44
C ALA A 689 21.58 -16.96 -2.79
N TRP A 690 21.23 -17.95 -3.62
CA TRP A 690 22.20 -18.95 -4.11
C TRP A 690 23.33 -18.33 -4.98
N ARG A 691 23.01 -17.29 -5.74
CA ARG A 691 23.97 -16.58 -6.61
C ARG A 691 24.85 -15.59 -5.84
N SER A 692 24.44 -15.19 -4.66
CA SER A 692 25.22 -14.29 -3.81
C SER A 692 26.49 -15.00 -3.31
N ARG A 693 27.64 -14.32 -3.41
CA ARG A 693 28.94 -14.88 -2.97
C ARG A 693 29.06 -14.75 -1.45
N PRO A 694 29.52 -15.81 -0.75
CA PRO A 694 29.79 -15.71 0.68
C PRO A 694 30.92 -14.69 0.96
N ALA A 695 30.81 -13.98 2.08
CA ALA A 695 31.89 -13.15 2.61
C ALA A 695 33.02 -14.03 3.19
N ALA A 696 34.06 -13.44 3.76
CA ALA A 696 35.24 -14.18 4.23
C ALA A 696 34.90 -15.20 5.36
N ARG A 697 35.64 -16.29 5.45
CA ARG A 697 35.42 -17.46 6.32
C ARG A 697 35.38 -17.18 7.85
N THR A 698 35.85 -16.06 8.32
CA THR A 698 35.84 -15.70 9.76
C THR A 698 34.97 -14.47 9.96
N ALA A 699 33.73 -14.67 10.39
CA ALA A 699 32.82 -13.60 10.71
C ALA A 699 32.65 -13.48 12.23
N VAL A 700 32.76 -12.26 12.73
CA VAL A 700 32.51 -11.92 14.14
C VAL A 700 31.11 -11.33 14.20
N PRO A 701 30.19 -11.89 15.03
CA PRO A 701 28.82 -11.42 15.09
C PRO A 701 28.69 -10.04 15.75
N LEU A 702 27.73 -9.24 15.26
CA LEU A 702 27.10 -8.18 16.02
C LEU A 702 26.05 -8.82 16.93
N VAL A 703 26.19 -8.62 18.24
CA VAL A 703 25.22 -9.11 19.24
C VAL A 703 24.41 -7.92 19.73
N VAL A 704 23.11 -7.92 19.45
CA VAL A 704 22.14 -6.94 19.93
C VAL A 704 21.30 -7.60 21.00
N ALA A 705 21.42 -7.20 22.25
CA ALA A 705 20.88 -7.92 23.40
C ALA A 705 20.10 -6.99 24.35
N LEU A 706 18.85 -7.32 24.62
CA LEU A 706 17.94 -6.55 25.46
C LEU A 706 17.34 -7.45 26.56
N PRO A 707 18.10 -7.69 27.66
CA PRO A 707 17.57 -8.41 28.81
C PRO A 707 16.43 -7.66 29.52
N GLN A 708 16.41 -6.33 29.37
CA GLN A 708 15.36 -5.44 29.86
C GLN A 708 15.00 -4.44 28.79
N THR A 709 13.70 -4.28 28.54
CA THR A 709 13.16 -3.37 27.54
C THR A 709 12.06 -2.51 28.16
N PRO A 710 12.09 -1.17 28.02
CA PRO A 710 11.07 -0.31 28.60
C PRO A 710 9.65 -0.72 28.19
N GLY A 711 8.76 -0.92 29.19
CA GLY A 711 7.36 -1.27 28.98
C GLY A 711 7.06 -2.74 28.63
N LEU A 712 8.08 -3.62 28.60
CA LEU A 712 7.93 -5.05 28.33
C LEU A 712 8.52 -5.92 29.47
N GLY A 713 8.20 -7.21 29.42
CA GLY A 713 8.72 -8.18 30.41
C GLY A 713 10.23 -8.41 30.25
N ASP A 714 10.91 -8.70 31.37
CA ASP A 714 12.34 -9.00 31.39
C ASP A 714 12.63 -10.36 30.74
N LEU A 715 13.80 -10.48 30.09
CA LEU A 715 14.36 -11.69 29.50
C LEU A 715 15.65 -12.09 30.25
N PRO A 716 15.54 -12.78 31.41
CA PRO A 716 16.66 -13.04 32.29
C PRO A 716 17.74 -13.95 31.69
N ASN A 717 17.44 -14.70 30.61
CA ASN A 717 18.40 -15.61 29.99
C ASN A 717 19.19 -14.99 28.82
N VAL A 718 18.85 -13.81 28.33
CA VAL A 718 19.59 -13.09 27.30
C VAL A 718 21.07 -12.88 27.65
N PRO A 719 21.47 -12.55 28.91
CA PRO A 719 22.89 -12.47 29.28
C PRO A 719 23.66 -13.79 29.09
N THR A 720 22.98 -14.94 29.13
CA THR A 720 23.61 -16.26 28.89
C THR A 720 23.98 -16.44 27.42
N GLU A 721 23.11 -15.98 26.50
CA GLU A 721 23.42 -15.96 25.06
C GLU A 721 24.61 -15.03 24.77
N VAL A 722 24.65 -13.84 25.37
CA VAL A 722 25.77 -12.90 25.21
C VAL A 722 27.09 -13.54 25.67
N ARG A 723 27.12 -14.13 26.88
CA ARG A 723 28.34 -14.78 27.40
C ARG A 723 28.81 -15.92 26.51
N MET A 724 27.91 -16.75 26.04
CA MET A 724 28.19 -17.87 25.13
C MET A 724 28.80 -17.36 23.82
N LEU A 725 28.19 -16.35 23.19
CA LEU A 725 28.66 -15.80 21.93
C LEU A 725 30.01 -15.10 22.05
N THR A 726 30.23 -14.29 23.09
CA THR A 726 31.48 -13.57 23.30
C THR A 726 32.63 -14.52 23.64
N ALA A 727 32.36 -15.63 24.34
CA ALA A 727 33.35 -16.67 24.60
C ALA A 727 33.74 -17.44 23.33
N ARG A 728 32.75 -17.74 22.46
CA ARG A 728 33.01 -18.48 21.21
C ARG A 728 33.62 -17.61 20.10
N TYR A 729 33.20 -16.35 20.01
CA TYR A 729 33.69 -15.40 19.03
C TYR A 729 34.33 -14.19 19.73
N PRO A 730 35.58 -14.30 20.18
CA PRO A 730 36.29 -13.19 20.79
C PRO A 730 36.37 -12.00 19.81
N GLY A 731 36.01 -10.81 20.30
CA GLY A 731 35.94 -9.61 19.47
C GLY A 731 34.55 -9.28 18.90
N SER A 732 33.50 -10.04 19.29
CA SER A 732 32.11 -9.71 18.98
C SER A 732 31.75 -8.29 19.41
N ALA A 733 31.09 -7.51 18.52
CA ALA A 733 30.53 -6.24 18.89
C ALA A 733 29.22 -6.46 19.66
N VAL A 734 29.10 -5.87 20.86
CA VAL A 734 27.91 -6.05 21.71
C VAL A 734 27.21 -4.73 21.97
N LEU A 735 25.96 -4.64 21.54
CA LEU A 735 25.01 -3.58 21.89
C LEU A 735 24.05 -4.14 22.94
N LEU A 736 24.30 -3.79 24.22
CA LEU A 736 23.57 -4.33 25.37
C LEU A 736 22.68 -3.25 26.02
N GLY A 737 21.41 -3.58 26.27
CA GLY A 737 20.45 -2.74 26.99
C GLY A 737 20.31 -1.35 26.39
N ALA A 738 20.56 -0.29 27.14
CA ALA A 738 20.43 1.11 26.70
C ALA A 738 21.33 1.51 25.51
N ARG A 739 22.34 0.69 25.15
CA ARG A 739 23.14 0.92 23.94
C ARG A 739 22.51 0.32 22.68
N ALA A 740 21.53 -0.58 22.82
CA ALA A 740 20.80 -1.19 21.71
C ALA A 740 19.66 -0.27 21.28
N VAL A 741 19.99 0.87 20.68
CA VAL A 741 19.06 1.85 20.11
C VAL A 741 19.09 1.77 18.59
N ARG A 742 18.01 2.20 17.94
CA ARG A 742 17.82 2.13 16.48
C ARG A 742 19.04 2.63 15.70
N ARG A 743 19.54 3.82 16.03
CA ARG A 743 20.70 4.42 15.36
C ARG A 743 21.94 3.54 15.48
N SER A 744 22.26 3.06 16.70
CA SER A 744 23.46 2.25 16.93
C SER A 744 23.42 0.92 16.18
N VAL A 745 22.24 0.30 16.09
CA VAL A 745 22.04 -0.96 15.34
C VAL A 745 22.21 -0.72 13.83
N LEU A 746 21.56 0.29 13.27
CA LEU A 746 21.67 0.64 11.86
C LEU A 746 23.10 1.00 11.44
N ASP A 747 23.83 1.73 12.28
CA ASP A 747 25.24 2.09 12.04
C ASP A 747 26.18 0.87 12.11
N ALA A 748 25.86 -0.14 12.93
CA ALA A 748 26.69 -1.34 13.11
C ALA A 748 26.48 -2.39 12.03
N LEU A 749 25.23 -2.60 11.57
CA LEU A 749 24.86 -3.67 10.64
C LEU A 749 25.72 -3.76 9.36
N PRO A 750 26.08 -2.68 8.66
CA PRO A 750 26.90 -2.77 7.44
C PRO A 750 28.33 -3.28 7.65
N ARG A 751 28.82 -3.25 8.89
CA ARG A 751 30.19 -3.66 9.25
C ARG A 751 30.32 -5.11 9.70
N HIS A 752 29.18 -5.75 10.04
CA HIS A 752 29.14 -7.09 10.60
C HIS A 752 28.36 -8.05 9.69
N PRO A 753 28.98 -9.10 9.15
CA PRO A 753 28.31 -10.07 8.28
C PRO A 753 27.32 -10.97 9.05
N TRP A 754 27.48 -11.11 10.37
CA TRP A 754 26.57 -11.88 11.21
C TRP A 754 25.88 -10.97 12.22
N LEU A 755 24.57 -11.22 12.41
CA LEU A 755 23.75 -10.59 13.44
C LEU A 755 23.20 -11.67 14.37
N HIS A 756 23.34 -11.45 15.68
CA HIS A 756 22.56 -12.17 16.69
C HIS A 756 21.73 -11.15 17.45
N PHE A 757 20.41 -11.25 17.33
CA PHE A 757 19.46 -10.41 18.05
C PHE A 757 18.79 -11.24 19.15
N ALA A 758 18.90 -10.82 20.42
CA ALA A 758 18.24 -11.44 21.56
C ALA A 758 17.39 -10.38 22.29
N GLY A 759 16.08 -10.46 22.13
CA GLY A 759 15.15 -9.46 22.64
C GLY A 759 13.71 -9.71 22.19
N HIS A 760 12.85 -8.73 22.39
CA HIS A 760 11.47 -8.80 21.90
C HIS A 760 11.35 -8.43 20.44
N ALA A 761 10.34 -8.98 19.75
CA ALA A 761 9.87 -8.50 18.46
C ALA A 761 8.34 -8.43 18.50
N VAL A 762 7.79 -7.48 17.76
CA VAL A 762 6.34 -7.32 17.57
C VAL A 762 6.03 -7.65 16.12
N SER A 763 5.12 -8.59 15.92
CA SER A 763 4.63 -8.88 14.56
C SER A 763 3.45 -7.96 14.21
N ALA A 764 3.28 -7.64 12.92
CA ALA A 764 2.12 -6.91 12.41
C ALA A 764 0.79 -7.64 12.68
N ALA A 765 0.84 -8.94 13.02
CA ALA A 765 -0.33 -9.75 13.35
C ALA A 765 -1.08 -9.27 14.62
N ASP A 766 -0.41 -8.55 15.51
CA ASP A 766 -0.98 -8.03 16.76
C ASP A 766 -1.72 -6.69 16.59
N GLY A 767 -1.96 -6.24 15.36
CA GLY A 767 -2.69 -5.01 15.07
C GLY A 767 -1.82 -3.75 15.09
N SER A 768 -0.51 -3.85 15.33
CA SER A 768 0.43 -2.75 15.10
C SER A 768 0.62 -2.52 13.61
N ALA A 769 0.75 -1.25 13.20
CA ALA A 769 0.86 -0.87 11.80
C ALA A 769 2.08 -1.48 11.08
N ASP A 770 3.18 -1.77 11.82
CA ASP A 770 4.42 -2.32 11.29
C ASP A 770 5.05 -3.31 12.28
N GLY A 771 5.35 -4.54 11.86
CA GLY A 771 6.20 -5.43 12.61
C GLY A 771 7.59 -4.81 12.83
N HIS A 772 8.18 -4.95 14.02
CA HIS A 772 9.47 -4.36 14.34
C HIS A 772 10.29 -5.15 15.37
N LEU A 773 11.60 -5.00 15.31
CA LEU A 773 12.47 -5.42 16.40
C LEU A 773 12.40 -4.37 17.52
N VAL A 774 12.14 -4.84 18.72
CA VAL A 774 11.97 -3.95 19.88
C VAL A 774 13.33 -3.63 20.48
N LEU A 775 13.78 -2.40 20.25
CA LEU A 775 15.02 -1.85 20.79
C LEU A 775 14.73 -1.01 22.05
N HIS A 776 15.78 -0.52 22.72
CA HIS A 776 15.62 0.25 23.95
C HIS A 776 14.81 1.55 23.75
N ASP A 777 14.92 2.16 22.57
CA ASP A 777 14.22 3.39 22.16
C ASP A 777 12.97 3.13 21.31
N HIS A 778 12.44 1.91 21.29
CA HIS A 778 11.36 1.48 20.37
C HIS A 778 10.10 2.35 20.45
N ALA A 779 9.77 2.90 21.62
CA ALA A 779 8.58 3.74 21.79
C ALA A 779 8.68 5.06 21.00
N ALA A 780 9.89 5.61 20.87
CA ALA A 780 10.16 6.85 20.12
C ALA A 780 10.67 6.59 18.69
N ALA A 781 11.41 5.49 18.48
CA ALA A 781 12.08 5.18 17.22
C ALA A 781 12.10 3.65 16.96
N PRO A 782 10.98 3.02 16.59
CA PRO A 782 10.95 1.58 16.30
C PRO A 782 11.84 1.22 15.11
N LEU A 783 12.51 0.06 15.15
CA LEU A 783 13.22 -0.51 14.01
C LEU A 783 12.27 -1.41 13.23
N THR A 784 11.58 -0.84 12.25
CA THR A 784 10.51 -1.51 11.52
C THR A 784 11.01 -2.53 10.49
N VAL A 785 10.12 -3.45 10.08
CA VAL A 785 10.34 -4.36 8.94
C VAL A 785 10.74 -3.56 7.69
N ALA A 786 10.08 -2.43 7.44
CA ALA A 786 10.39 -1.54 6.32
C ALA A 786 11.82 -0.95 6.41
N ASP A 787 12.26 -0.52 7.60
CA ASP A 787 13.62 -0.02 7.81
C ASP A 787 14.67 -1.09 7.52
N ILE A 788 14.44 -2.31 8.01
CA ILE A 788 15.34 -3.45 7.78
C ILE A 788 15.38 -3.78 6.29
N ALA A 789 14.23 -3.86 5.62
CA ALA A 789 14.14 -4.19 4.19
C ALA A 789 14.83 -3.15 3.28
N ARG A 790 14.95 -1.91 3.71
CA ARG A 790 15.69 -0.84 3.00
C ARG A 790 17.21 -0.96 3.09
N LEU A 791 17.72 -1.72 4.07
CA LEU A 791 19.16 -1.89 4.26
C LEU A 791 19.79 -2.63 3.07
N ARG A 792 21.06 -2.34 2.80
CA ARG A 792 21.86 -2.91 1.73
C ARG A 792 23.15 -3.49 2.28
N LEU A 793 23.01 -4.69 2.79
CA LEU A 793 24.10 -5.37 3.47
C LEU A 793 24.78 -6.31 2.49
N THR A 794 25.76 -5.80 1.74
CA THR A 794 26.50 -6.56 0.70
C THR A 794 27.36 -7.68 1.25
N ARG A 795 27.62 -7.68 2.58
CA ARG A 795 28.48 -8.67 3.27
C ARG A 795 27.72 -9.53 4.27
N ALA A 796 26.38 -9.35 4.38
CA ALA A 796 25.55 -10.04 5.35
C ALA A 796 25.38 -11.51 4.99
N GLU A 797 25.60 -12.39 5.98
CA GLU A 797 25.52 -13.84 5.82
C GLU A 797 24.46 -14.47 6.72
N ILE A 798 24.54 -14.28 8.04
CA ILE A 798 23.65 -14.90 9.00
C ILE A 798 22.95 -13.84 9.85
N ALA A 799 21.62 -13.91 9.95
CA ALA A 799 20.84 -13.26 11.00
C ALA A 799 20.20 -14.34 11.87
N TYR A 800 20.57 -14.39 13.14
CA TYR A 800 19.93 -15.23 14.14
C TYR A 800 19.02 -14.36 15.01
N LEU A 801 17.71 -14.59 14.93
CA LEU A 801 16.69 -13.79 15.59
C LEU A 801 16.12 -14.57 16.77
N SER A 802 16.74 -14.45 17.95
CA SER A 802 16.24 -14.96 19.23
C SER A 802 15.15 -14.02 19.76
N ALA A 803 13.99 -14.00 19.08
CA ALA A 803 12.87 -13.12 19.37
C ALA A 803 11.55 -13.74 18.89
N CYS A 804 10.43 -13.24 19.42
CA CYS A 804 9.10 -13.78 19.14
C CYS A 804 8.61 -13.42 17.72
N ASP A 805 7.83 -14.33 17.10
CA ASP A 805 7.04 -14.06 15.87
C ASP A 805 7.79 -13.43 14.69
N THR A 806 9.11 -13.68 14.58
CA THR A 806 9.94 -13.06 13.54
C THR A 806 9.68 -13.60 12.14
N GLY A 807 9.02 -14.75 12.03
CA GLY A 807 8.65 -15.42 10.78
C GLY A 807 7.18 -15.28 10.38
N VAL A 808 6.40 -14.41 11.03
CA VAL A 808 4.95 -14.28 10.80
C VAL A 808 4.61 -12.93 10.15
N SER A 809 3.80 -12.96 9.07
CA SER A 809 3.26 -11.79 8.39
C SER A 809 1.82 -11.50 8.82
N HIS A 810 1.34 -10.27 8.58
CA HIS A 810 -0.08 -9.91 8.66
C HIS A 810 -0.91 -10.75 7.67
N GLU A 811 -2.16 -11.11 8.03
CA GLU A 811 -3.05 -11.93 7.16
C GLU A 811 -3.21 -11.34 5.76
N ASP A 812 -3.29 -10.01 5.64
CA ASP A 812 -3.43 -9.28 4.36
C ASP A 812 -2.13 -9.17 3.55
N LEU A 813 -0.98 -9.57 4.09
CA LEU A 813 0.34 -9.45 3.47
C LEU A 813 1.08 -10.79 3.38
N ASN A 814 0.39 -11.90 3.63
CA ASN A 814 0.98 -13.24 3.58
C ASN A 814 1.62 -13.58 2.22
N ASP A 815 1.14 -12.98 1.13
CA ASP A 815 1.70 -13.17 -0.21
C ASP A 815 2.92 -12.26 -0.49
N GLU A 816 3.18 -11.23 0.35
CA GLU A 816 4.32 -10.33 0.25
C GLU A 816 5.53 -10.79 1.08
N ALA A 817 5.36 -11.76 1.98
CA ALA A 817 6.39 -12.28 2.91
C ALA A 817 7.08 -11.18 3.76
N LEU A 818 6.32 -10.15 4.12
CA LEU A 818 6.79 -9.00 4.91
C LEU A 818 6.73 -9.31 6.41
N HIS A 819 7.71 -10.07 6.88
CA HIS A 819 8.00 -10.32 8.29
C HIS A 819 9.48 -10.05 8.56
N VAL A 820 9.88 -9.99 9.83
CA VAL A 820 11.25 -9.60 10.22
C VAL A 820 12.31 -10.49 9.53
N ALA A 821 12.10 -11.81 9.49
CA ALA A 821 13.04 -12.71 8.84
C ALA A 821 13.10 -12.50 7.32
N GLY A 822 11.97 -12.25 6.66
CA GLY A 822 11.90 -11.86 5.26
C GLY A 822 12.62 -10.54 4.99
N ALA A 823 12.42 -9.54 5.85
CA ALA A 823 13.11 -8.24 5.77
C ALA A 823 14.64 -8.38 5.91
N CYS A 824 15.11 -9.21 6.85
CA CYS A 824 16.53 -9.51 6.98
C CYS A 824 17.09 -10.17 5.70
N HIS A 825 16.33 -11.11 5.11
CA HIS A 825 16.72 -11.72 3.84
C HIS A 825 16.77 -10.70 2.70
N ILE A 826 15.77 -9.81 2.63
CA ILE A 826 15.77 -8.65 1.73
C ILE A 826 16.96 -7.74 2.02
N ALA A 827 17.28 -7.45 3.29
CA ALA A 827 18.43 -6.64 3.69
C ALA A 827 19.79 -7.18 3.20
N GLY A 828 19.88 -8.46 2.88
CA GLY A 828 21.08 -9.11 2.32
C GLY A 828 21.59 -10.28 3.11
N PHE A 829 21.00 -10.61 4.27
CA PHE A 829 21.37 -11.82 4.99
C PHE A 829 21.00 -13.06 4.17
N ARG A 830 22.00 -13.88 3.81
CA ARG A 830 21.78 -15.09 3.03
C ARG A 830 20.98 -16.14 3.84
N HIS A 831 21.29 -16.27 5.10
CA HIS A 831 20.69 -17.21 6.03
C HIS A 831 20.03 -16.46 7.19
N VAL A 832 18.77 -16.72 7.44
CA VAL A 832 18.05 -16.14 8.57
C VAL A 832 17.45 -17.27 9.41
N VAL A 833 17.79 -17.28 10.68
CA VAL A 833 17.09 -18.10 11.69
C VAL A 833 16.05 -17.24 12.36
N GLY A 834 14.79 -17.64 12.30
CA GLY A 834 13.67 -16.93 12.90
C GLY A 834 12.73 -17.88 13.62
N THR A 835 11.61 -17.32 14.11
CA THR A 835 10.62 -18.07 14.89
C THR A 835 9.21 -17.86 14.38
N ALA A 836 8.40 -18.92 14.36
CA ALA A 836 7.01 -18.91 13.95
C ALA A 836 6.04 -18.43 15.06
N TRP A 837 6.48 -18.39 16.30
CA TRP A 837 5.77 -17.87 17.49
C TRP A 837 6.74 -17.57 18.63
N ALA A 838 6.21 -17.06 19.75
CA ALA A 838 6.97 -16.71 20.93
C ALA A 838 7.74 -17.92 21.48
N ILE A 839 9.06 -17.76 21.65
CA ILE A 839 9.94 -18.78 22.22
C ILE A 839 10.05 -18.64 23.74
N ASP A 840 10.34 -19.75 24.40
CA ASP A 840 10.60 -19.79 25.83
C ASP A 840 12.03 -19.27 26.11
N ASP A 841 12.15 -18.21 26.90
CA ASP A 841 13.44 -17.58 27.25
C ASP A 841 14.43 -18.55 27.90
N ALA A 842 13.95 -19.58 28.62
CA ALA A 842 14.81 -20.60 29.22
C ALA A 842 15.38 -21.59 28.18
N VAL A 843 14.73 -21.75 27.04
CA VAL A 843 15.11 -22.70 25.96
C VAL A 843 16.03 -22.04 24.94
N ALA A 844 15.82 -20.76 24.66
CA ALA A 844 16.51 -20.00 23.62
C ALA A 844 18.04 -20.09 23.67
N PRO A 845 18.72 -19.94 24.84
CA PRO A 845 20.19 -20.05 24.93
C PRO A 845 20.73 -21.43 24.55
N GLY A 846 19.99 -22.50 24.86
CA GLY A 846 20.36 -23.88 24.53
C GLY A 846 20.36 -24.14 23.02
N VAL A 847 19.30 -23.65 22.34
CA VAL A 847 19.20 -23.78 20.87
C VAL A 847 20.27 -22.95 20.19
N ALA A 848 20.51 -21.72 20.66
CA ALA A 848 21.55 -20.84 20.12
C ALA A 848 22.95 -21.49 20.32
N ALA A 849 23.24 -22.02 21.49
CA ALA A 849 24.52 -22.70 21.78
C ALA A 849 24.75 -23.89 20.85
N ASP A 850 23.73 -24.75 20.68
CA ASP A 850 23.78 -25.93 19.81
C ASP A 850 23.95 -25.54 18.34
N PHE A 851 23.25 -24.46 17.89
CA PHE A 851 23.38 -23.95 16.56
C PHE A 851 24.80 -23.44 16.26
N TYR A 852 25.31 -22.54 17.09
CA TYR A 852 26.64 -21.96 16.89
C TYR A 852 27.77 -22.98 17.09
N ALA A 853 27.56 -24.01 17.93
CA ALA A 853 28.55 -25.07 18.11
C ALA A 853 28.76 -25.91 16.85
N ARG A 854 27.73 -26.03 15.99
CA ARG A 854 27.75 -26.86 14.76
C ARG A 854 28.10 -26.03 13.52
N LEU A 855 28.28 -24.72 13.66
CA LEU A 855 28.60 -23.81 12.53
C LEU A 855 30.09 -23.86 12.24
N SER A 856 30.49 -24.33 11.06
CA SER A 856 31.84 -24.19 10.48
C SER A 856 31.91 -23.03 9.48
N GLY A 857 30.77 -22.65 8.90
CA GLY A 857 30.60 -21.53 7.97
C GLY A 857 29.12 -21.18 7.84
N ALA A 858 28.81 -20.09 7.14
CA ALA A 858 27.43 -19.65 6.96
C ALA A 858 26.55 -20.68 6.25
N ASP A 859 27.10 -21.42 5.29
CA ASP A 859 26.38 -22.41 4.49
C ASP A 859 25.89 -23.61 5.32
N ASP A 860 26.44 -23.81 6.53
CA ASP A 860 25.99 -24.84 7.48
C ASP A 860 24.72 -24.44 8.27
N ALA A 861 24.27 -23.21 8.17
CA ALA A 861 23.21 -22.65 9.02
C ALA A 861 21.93 -23.50 9.06
N ALA A 862 21.47 -23.99 7.92
CA ALA A 862 20.27 -24.81 7.86
C ALA A 862 20.46 -26.16 8.57
N SER A 863 21.60 -26.83 8.33
CA SER A 863 21.92 -28.11 8.95
C SER A 863 22.20 -27.97 10.44
N ALA A 864 22.87 -26.90 10.86
CA ALA A 864 23.14 -26.61 12.27
C ALA A 864 21.82 -26.39 13.05
N LEU A 865 20.89 -25.57 12.49
CA LEU A 865 19.59 -25.36 13.09
C LEU A 865 18.77 -26.67 13.14
N HIS A 866 18.74 -27.41 12.05
CA HIS A 866 18.05 -28.71 11.97
C HIS A 866 18.50 -29.65 13.08
N GLN A 867 19.82 -29.79 13.33
CA GLN A 867 20.34 -30.65 14.38
C GLN A 867 20.03 -30.08 15.79
N ALA A 868 20.13 -28.78 16.00
CA ALA A 868 19.76 -28.15 17.27
C ALA A 868 18.27 -28.42 17.63
N VAL A 869 17.37 -28.25 16.64
CA VAL A 869 15.94 -28.54 16.82
C VAL A 869 15.69 -30.02 17.08
N ARG A 870 16.38 -30.94 16.39
CA ARG A 870 16.29 -32.37 16.64
C ARG A 870 16.76 -32.74 18.06
N THR A 871 17.85 -32.14 18.53
CA THR A 871 18.33 -32.32 19.91
C THR A 871 17.27 -31.87 20.91
N LEU A 872 16.67 -30.71 20.71
CA LEU A 872 15.61 -30.20 21.58
C LEU A 872 14.36 -31.10 21.54
N ARG A 873 13.93 -31.55 20.33
CA ARG A 873 12.80 -32.46 20.16
C ARG A 873 13.05 -33.78 20.90
N ALA A 874 14.25 -34.36 20.80
CA ALA A 874 14.59 -35.59 21.51
C ALA A 874 14.54 -35.42 23.04
N ALA A 875 14.90 -34.25 23.56
CA ALA A 875 14.82 -33.95 25.00
C ALA A 875 13.38 -33.61 25.48
N GLN A 876 12.52 -33.10 24.57
CA GLN A 876 11.17 -32.60 24.90
C GLN A 876 10.16 -33.02 23.81
N PRO A 877 9.98 -34.33 23.54
CA PRO A 877 9.13 -34.80 22.43
C PRO A 877 7.66 -34.37 22.58
N ASP A 878 7.13 -34.39 23.81
CA ASP A 878 5.72 -34.08 24.12
C ASP A 878 5.42 -32.57 24.19
N ARG A 879 6.42 -31.72 23.87
CA ARG A 879 6.27 -30.25 23.94
C ARG A 879 6.61 -29.58 22.62
N PRO A 880 5.85 -29.86 21.54
CA PRO A 880 6.18 -29.35 20.21
C PRO A 880 6.22 -27.83 20.14
N ALA A 881 5.47 -27.13 20.99
CA ALA A 881 5.52 -25.66 21.06
C ALA A 881 6.92 -25.08 21.39
N LEU A 882 7.84 -25.88 21.96
CA LEU A 882 9.21 -25.48 22.31
C LEU A 882 10.20 -25.62 21.15
N TRP A 883 10.09 -26.70 20.34
CA TRP A 883 11.08 -27.00 19.28
C TRP A 883 10.58 -26.66 17.85
N ALA A 884 9.28 -26.65 17.63
CA ALA A 884 8.70 -26.37 16.33
C ALA A 884 8.71 -24.87 15.87
N PRO A 885 8.94 -23.84 16.71
CA PRO A 885 8.98 -22.46 16.22
C PRO A 885 10.20 -22.14 15.38
N PHE A 886 11.35 -22.78 15.58
CA PHE A 886 12.61 -22.40 14.94
C PHE A 886 12.63 -22.79 13.48
N LEU A 887 12.80 -21.81 12.59
CA LEU A 887 12.81 -21.98 11.15
C LEU A 887 14.04 -21.33 10.51
N HIS A 888 14.48 -21.88 9.39
CA HIS A 888 15.56 -21.34 8.57
C HIS A 888 15.00 -20.80 7.27
N VAL A 889 15.37 -19.55 6.90
CA VAL A 889 15.06 -18.91 5.63
C VAL A 889 16.35 -18.70 4.85
N GLY A 890 16.38 -19.12 3.60
CA GLY A 890 17.54 -18.93 2.73
C GLY A 890 18.11 -20.21 2.12
N PRO A 891 19.30 -20.11 1.49
CA PRO A 891 19.94 -21.19 0.73
C PRO A 891 20.35 -22.39 1.57
#